data_c01661c92c1ab18853524d9013861873
#
_entry.id   c01661c92c1ab18853524d9013861873
#
_cell.length_a   1.000
_cell.length_b   1.000
_cell.length_c   1.000
_cell.angle_alpha   90.00
_cell.angle_beta   90.00
_cell.angle_gamma   90.00
#
_symmetry.space_group_name_H-M   'P 1'
#
loop_
_entity.id
_entity.type
_entity.pdbx_description
1 polymer ?
#
loop_
_entity_poly.entity_id
_entity_poly.type
_entity_poly.pdbx_seq_one_letter_code
_entity_poly.pdbx_strand_id
1 'polypeptide(L)'
;MDRKSFELLYQDAVEALTSRRMHDALNCIRGILFNTENPELNRELESVQQDYGMMLTFISQGGTDPQQALVHRNLTHRAFTLLDKSARLYHVRYENDLYAETYNRCDADQTASFDQWLETADLLREKLSEERGKTSTGEAEENSFYNAYDRLFEYIWTAPLFHAAEAEKLKNFIEKQETDEQALLVSAVMLNIQRYFDPQKYRLLLHFCRTEHTKVRARAMTAAVWTYMQYEKRFVYYPDLSDGLSLLAQDERLKGELILLQQQFLLSLETAKAERKLQNEIFPDLLRSRNYQRNKMGFEQMEEDLAKALRGEPNAEWEKMRGNKQLADNMKEIIAMGKEGIDINLGTFSALKGFSFFQSVAHWFTPFNKRRPEVKSIFPPGVRHNPIQMLMEAGNFCESDKYSLCMMLNQIAPSQRDMMISQIGSQIEGNEEGLRDVAKESMNIGSVYRSYLQDLYRFFKLHPRKAQFDDPFKRDQLFTRYTVLESMLKTPAYLREMASFLMKREYYQDAIAYMEEALKHETADAETLQKVAFCYQHTDRPSKAIYYYQQADLLSPDNEWILKQMYLCYSALGRYEQELDCLKSLEEMNPGDTRLISEIGLCLMQLERYEEAAQRFYELEYKGERVVPSWRAIAWCNFKMGRLEQADKYYRKILQQDKVTWEDYLNAGHTAWCLKQTTEAIAHYRNYLQ
;
A
#
# COMPACT_ATOMS: atom_id res chain seq x y z
N MET A 1 27.92 1.81 -27.31
CA MET A 1 26.72 2.60 -26.91
C MET A 1 26.70 2.66 -25.38
N ASP A 2 26.48 3.82 -24.79
CA ASP A 2 26.34 3.91 -23.34
C ASP A 2 24.93 3.51 -22.88
N ARG A 3 24.77 3.24 -21.58
CA ARG A 3 23.50 2.81 -20.98
C ARG A 3 22.34 3.78 -21.24
N LYS A 4 22.60 5.07 -21.16
CA LYS A 4 21.55 6.10 -21.35
C LYS A 4 21.01 6.11 -22.79
N SER A 5 21.92 6.00 -23.76
CA SER A 5 21.56 5.89 -25.18
C SER A 5 20.79 4.60 -25.48
N PHE A 6 21.18 3.49 -24.83
CA PHE A 6 20.47 2.23 -24.95
C PHE A 6 19.05 2.32 -24.36
N GLU A 7 18.91 2.85 -23.16
CA GLU A 7 17.59 3.01 -22.50
C GLU A 7 16.65 3.88 -23.35
N LEU A 8 17.17 4.95 -23.96
CA LEU A 8 16.41 5.80 -24.85
C LEU A 8 15.93 5.06 -26.11
N LEU A 9 16.83 4.36 -26.80
CA LEU A 9 16.46 3.57 -27.98
C LEU A 9 15.47 2.46 -27.67
N TYR A 10 15.57 1.82 -26.51
CA TYR A 10 14.62 0.81 -26.10
C TYR A 10 13.23 1.42 -25.85
N GLN A 11 13.15 2.56 -25.14
CA GLN A 11 11.91 3.27 -24.88
C GLN A 11 11.26 3.79 -26.17
N ASP A 12 12.05 4.39 -27.05
CA ASP A 12 11.59 4.87 -28.35
C ASP A 12 11.04 3.73 -29.22
N ALA A 13 11.71 2.55 -29.21
CA ALA A 13 11.22 1.37 -29.91
C ALA A 13 9.86 0.88 -29.35
N VAL A 14 9.72 0.82 -28.01
CA VAL A 14 8.47 0.44 -27.35
C VAL A 14 7.36 1.42 -27.71
N GLU A 15 7.63 2.73 -27.64
CA GLU A 15 6.66 3.76 -28.00
C GLU A 15 6.26 3.67 -29.48
N ALA A 16 7.23 3.49 -30.37
CA ALA A 16 6.99 3.36 -31.80
C ALA A 16 6.11 2.13 -32.10
N LEU A 17 6.38 0.96 -31.50
CA LEU A 17 5.58 -0.25 -31.67
C LEU A 17 4.15 -0.06 -31.14
N THR A 18 4.00 0.52 -29.98
CA THR A 18 2.67 0.76 -29.37
C THR A 18 1.86 1.82 -30.12
N SER A 19 2.54 2.75 -30.82
CA SER A 19 1.95 3.78 -31.68
C SER A 19 1.83 3.36 -33.15
N ARG A 20 2.06 2.07 -33.47
CA ARG A 20 2.03 1.49 -34.83
C ARG A 20 3.03 2.09 -35.81
N ARG A 21 4.13 2.69 -35.33
CA ARG A 21 5.23 3.24 -36.14
C ARG A 21 6.32 2.18 -36.33
N MET A 22 5.99 1.09 -37.04
CA MET A 22 6.86 -0.09 -37.19
C MET A 22 8.24 0.27 -37.78
N HIS A 23 8.31 1.16 -38.78
CA HIS A 23 9.59 1.55 -39.40
C HIS A 23 10.54 2.18 -38.37
N ASP A 24 10.03 3.10 -37.55
CA ASP A 24 10.84 3.76 -36.52
C ASP A 24 11.33 2.76 -35.48
N ALA A 25 10.46 1.86 -35.05
CA ALA A 25 10.79 0.79 -34.11
C ALA A 25 11.93 -0.12 -34.64
N LEU A 26 11.83 -0.55 -35.90
CA LEU A 26 12.86 -1.39 -36.51
C LEU A 26 14.22 -0.67 -36.64
N ASN A 27 14.20 0.64 -36.87
CA ASN A 27 15.43 1.47 -36.86
C ASN A 27 16.05 1.56 -35.45
N CYS A 28 15.23 1.73 -34.41
CA CYS A 28 15.73 1.71 -33.02
C CYS A 28 16.33 0.35 -32.67
N ILE A 29 15.65 -0.76 -33.04
CA ILE A 29 16.17 -2.13 -32.84
C ILE A 29 17.49 -2.32 -33.57
N ARG A 30 17.61 -1.83 -34.81
CA ARG A 30 18.87 -1.87 -35.56
C ARG A 30 19.99 -1.11 -34.83
N GLY A 31 19.67 0.04 -34.23
CA GLY A 31 20.62 0.81 -33.42
C GLY A 31 21.14 0.02 -32.21
N ILE A 32 20.29 -0.75 -31.55
CA ILE A 32 20.67 -1.65 -30.43
C ILE A 32 21.55 -2.78 -30.98
N LEU A 33 21.13 -3.47 -32.05
CA LEU A 33 21.81 -4.63 -32.63
C LEU A 33 23.17 -4.30 -33.23
N PHE A 34 23.33 -3.08 -33.77
CA PHE A 34 24.61 -2.64 -34.35
C PHE A 34 25.78 -2.82 -33.38
N ASN A 35 25.53 -2.66 -32.09
CA ASN A 35 26.55 -2.80 -31.06
C ASN A 35 26.70 -4.26 -30.55
N THR A 36 25.76 -5.16 -30.88
CA THR A 36 25.76 -6.52 -30.31
C THR A 36 26.39 -7.57 -31.20
N GLU A 37 26.64 -7.24 -32.48
CA GLU A 37 27.30 -8.13 -33.47
C GLU A 37 26.68 -9.55 -33.50
N ASN A 38 25.37 -9.69 -33.43
CA ASN A 38 24.69 -11.00 -33.44
C ASN A 38 24.07 -11.26 -34.82
N PRO A 39 24.67 -12.22 -35.62
CA PRO A 39 24.19 -12.49 -36.98
C PRO A 39 22.77 -13.06 -37.05
N GLU A 40 22.35 -13.79 -36.02
CA GLU A 40 21.02 -14.40 -35.97
C GLU A 40 19.93 -13.35 -35.78
N LEU A 41 20.08 -12.46 -34.80
CA LEU A 41 19.13 -11.37 -34.56
C LEU A 41 19.12 -10.35 -35.71
N ASN A 42 20.25 -10.12 -36.38
CA ASN A 42 20.29 -9.28 -37.58
C ASN A 42 19.50 -9.88 -38.73
N ARG A 43 19.61 -11.21 -38.98
CA ARG A 43 18.78 -11.92 -39.98
C ARG A 43 17.30 -11.87 -39.61
N GLU A 44 16.94 -12.01 -38.33
CA GLU A 44 15.57 -11.89 -37.87
C GLU A 44 15.02 -10.46 -38.11
N LEU A 45 15.84 -9.40 -37.86
CA LEU A 45 15.49 -8.01 -38.17
C LEU A 45 15.24 -7.80 -39.66
N GLU A 46 16.13 -8.28 -40.53
CA GLU A 46 16.00 -8.19 -41.98
C GLU A 46 14.73 -8.90 -42.47
N SER A 47 14.43 -10.08 -41.92
CA SER A 47 13.20 -10.81 -42.24
C SER A 47 11.95 -10.01 -41.88
N VAL A 48 11.88 -9.44 -40.64
CA VAL A 48 10.74 -8.61 -40.22
C VAL A 48 10.60 -7.36 -41.10
N GLN A 49 11.71 -6.73 -41.49
CA GLN A 49 11.70 -5.57 -42.37
C GLN A 49 11.20 -5.92 -43.80
N GLN A 50 11.62 -7.06 -44.31
CA GLN A 50 11.18 -7.54 -45.62
C GLN A 50 9.68 -7.85 -45.63
N ASP A 51 9.18 -8.58 -44.60
CA ASP A 51 7.77 -8.91 -44.47
C ASP A 51 6.90 -7.64 -44.34
N TYR A 52 7.35 -6.66 -43.52
CA TYR A 52 6.68 -5.37 -43.41
C TYR A 52 6.68 -4.58 -44.69
N GLY A 53 7.81 -4.58 -45.43
CA GLY A 53 7.92 -3.95 -46.76
C GLY A 53 6.98 -4.58 -47.78
N MET A 54 6.85 -5.88 -47.83
CA MET A 54 5.90 -6.61 -48.69
C MET A 54 4.45 -6.23 -48.34
N MET A 55 4.09 -6.18 -47.04
CA MET A 55 2.76 -5.73 -46.62
C MET A 55 2.45 -4.31 -47.06
N LEU A 56 3.38 -3.37 -46.91
CA LEU A 56 3.20 -1.97 -47.38
C LEU A 56 3.07 -1.86 -48.89
N THR A 57 3.87 -2.61 -49.65
CA THR A 57 3.80 -2.67 -51.09
C THR A 57 2.45 -3.15 -51.58
N PHE A 58 1.93 -4.22 -50.98
CA PHE A 58 0.59 -4.76 -51.28
C PHE A 58 -0.51 -3.72 -51.02
N ILE A 59 -0.46 -3.02 -49.90
CA ILE A 59 -1.41 -1.97 -49.53
C ILE A 59 -1.31 -0.78 -50.54
N SER A 60 -0.09 -0.33 -50.89
CA SER A 60 0.14 0.77 -51.81
C SER A 60 -0.38 0.52 -53.22
N GLN A 61 -0.46 -0.77 -53.59
CA GLN A 61 -1.02 -1.21 -54.91
C GLN A 61 -2.56 -1.36 -54.86
N GLY A 62 -3.20 -0.95 -53.75
CA GLY A 62 -4.66 -1.02 -53.58
C GLY A 62 -5.16 -2.39 -53.15
N GLY A 63 -4.25 -3.29 -52.73
CA GLY A 63 -4.62 -4.60 -52.20
C GLY A 63 -5.35 -4.47 -50.86
N THR A 64 -6.46 -5.21 -50.70
CA THR A 64 -7.20 -5.32 -49.44
C THR A 64 -7.18 -6.78 -49.03
N ASP A 65 -6.68 -7.02 -47.83
CA ASP A 65 -6.65 -8.40 -47.22
C ASP A 65 -7.44 -8.37 -45.89
N PRO A 66 -8.49 -9.21 -45.77
CA PRO A 66 -9.22 -9.33 -44.51
C PRO A 66 -8.32 -9.70 -43.31
N GLN A 67 -7.16 -10.34 -43.57
CA GLN A 67 -6.19 -10.74 -42.55
C GLN A 67 -5.10 -9.69 -42.28
N GLN A 68 -5.14 -8.51 -42.92
CA GLN A 68 -4.13 -7.48 -42.76
C GLN A 68 -3.85 -7.12 -41.28
N ALA A 69 -4.89 -7.02 -40.48
CA ALA A 69 -4.77 -6.72 -39.06
C ALA A 69 -4.01 -7.83 -38.32
N LEU A 70 -4.22 -9.09 -38.70
CA LEU A 70 -3.54 -10.25 -38.14
C LEU A 70 -2.06 -10.26 -38.53
N VAL A 71 -1.76 -10.00 -39.82
CA VAL A 71 -0.39 -9.90 -40.32
C VAL A 71 0.37 -8.80 -39.58
N HIS A 72 -0.21 -7.62 -39.49
CA HIS A 72 0.40 -6.49 -38.75
C HIS A 72 0.64 -6.84 -37.28
N ARG A 73 -0.31 -7.51 -36.62
CA ARG A 73 -0.16 -7.96 -35.24
C ARG A 73 0.99 -8.95 -35.10
N ASN A 74 1.08 -9.93 -35.99
CA ASN A 74 2.17 -10.92 -35.96
C ASN A 74 3.55 -10.28 -36.20
N LEU A 75 3.64 -9.31 -37.10
CA LEU A 75 4.87 -8.54 -37.29
C LEU A 75 5.23 -7.73 -36.06
N THR A 76 4.25 -7.15 -35.40
CA THR A 76 4.48 -6.40 -34.14
C THR A 76 4.94 -7.34 -33.02
N HIS A 77 4.39 -8.56 -32.91
CA HIS A 77 4.89 -9.58 -31.99
C HIS A 77 6.36 -9.92 -32.24
N ARG A 78 6.72 -10.17 -33.51
CA ARG A 78 8.09 -10.49 -33.88
C ARG A 78 9.03 -9.32 -33.55
N ALA A 79 8.61 -8.09 -33.81
CA ALA A 79 9.38 -6.90 -33.51
C ALA A 79 9.59 -6.71 -31.99
N PHE A 80 8.55 -6.92 -31.15
CA PHE A 80 8.70 -6.90 -29.69
C PHE A 80 9.63 -8.00 -29.19
N THR A 81 9.47 -9.22 -29.70
CA THR A 81 10.35 -10.34 -29.33
C THR A 81 11.80 -10.05 -29.70
N LEU A 82 12.04 -9.52 -30.88
CA LEU A 82 13.37 -9.12 -31.34
C LEU A 82 13.95 -7.99 -30.47
N LEU A 83 13.14 -6.99 -30.12
CA LEU A 83 13.55 -5.91 -29.22
C LEU A 83 14.01 -6.44 -27.88
N ASP A 84 13.20 -7.32 -27.25
CA ASP A 84 13.53 -7.86 -25.93
C ASP A 84 14.75 -8.79 -25.96
N LYS A 85 14.91 -9.63 -27.01
CA LYS A 85 16.12 -10.43 -27.24
C LYS A 85 17.36 -9.56 -27.41
N SER A 86 17.26 -8.48 -28.22
CA SER A 86 18.34 -7.55 -28.48
C SER A 86 18.75 -6.77 -27.22
N ALA A 87 17.76 -6.32 -26.46
CA ALA A 87 17.95 -5.61 -25.21
C ALA A 87 18.63 -6.51 -24.16
N ARG A 88 18.16 -7.74 -24.02
CA ARG A 88 18.79 -8.72 -23.12
C ARG A 88 20.24 -9.01 -23.50
N LEU A 89 20.51 -9.22 -24.80
CA LEU A 89 21.86 -9.48 -25.29
C LEU A 89 22.80 -8.30 -25.01
N TYR A 90 22.33 -7.06 -25.27
CA TYR A 90 23.09 -5.87 -24.94
C TYR A 90 23.40 -5.81 -23.44
N HIS A 91 22.39 -6.05 -22.61
CA HIS A 91 22.49 -5.99 -21.16
C HIS A 91 23.55 -6.97 -20.62
N VAL A 92 23.46 -8.23 -21.01
CA VAL A 92 24.38 -9.29 -20.55
C VAL A 92 25.84 -9.04 -21.01
N ARG A 93 26.02 -8.42 -22.17
CA ARG A 93 27.38 -8.19 -22.73
C ARG A 93 28.05 -6.92 -22.21
N TYR A 94 27.28 -5.86 -21.96
CA TYR A 94 27.84 -4.52 -21.74
C TYR A 94 27.54 -3.91 -20.39
N GLU A 95 26.57 -4.48 -19.63
CA GLU A 95 26.27 -4.04 -18.28
C GLU A 95 27.00 -4.91 -17.24
N ASN A 96 27.40 -4.28 -16.13
CA ASN A 96 28.01 -4.94 -14.98
C ASN A 96 27.07 -4.82 -13.77
N ASP A 97 25.80 -5.16 -13.98
CA ASP A 97 24.81 -5.20 -12.89
C ASP A 97 24.64 -6.64 -12.36
N LEU A 98 23.85 -6.75 -11.29
CA LEU A 98 23.60 -8.03 -10.64
C LEU A 98 22.98 -9.07 -11.58
N TYR A 99 22.15 -8.63 -12.53
CA TYR A 99 21.56 -9.52 -13.52
C TYR A 99 22.62 -10.13 -14.45
N ALA A 100 23.50 -9.29 -15.01
CA ALA A 100 24.58 -9.74 -15.89
C ALA A 100 25.63 -10.58 -15.13
N GLU A 101 25.99 -10.19 -13.90
CA GLU A 101 26.87 -10.97 -13.03
C GLU A 101 26.29 -12.36 -12.74
N THR A 102 24.98 -12.44 -12.45
CA THR A 102 24.30 -13.70 -12.16
C THR A 102 24.19 -14.57 -13.42
N TYR A 103 23.83 -13.98 -14.56
CA TYR A 103 23.81 -14.69 -15.84
C TYR A 103 25.20 -15.29 -16.14
N ASN A 104 26.25 -14.50 -16.09
CA ASN A 104 27.62 -14.94 -16.39
C ASN A 104 28.07 -16.06 -15.45
N ARG A 105 27.65 -16.04 -14.17
CA ARG A 105 27.94 -17.10 -13.21
C ARG A 105 27.20 -18.40 -13.56
N CYS A 106 25.93 -18.32 -13.98
CA CYS A 106 25.16 -19.48 -14.43
C CYS A 106 25.68 -20.03 -15.78
N ASP A 107 26.13 -19.15 -16.69
CA ASP A 107 26.67 -19.51 -18.00
C ASP A 107 28.07 -20.08 -17.90
N ALA A 108 28.89 -19.62 -16.94
CA ALA A 108 30.25 -20.13 -16.70
C ALA A 108 30.27 -21.61 -16.27
N ASP A 109 29.17 -22.10 -15.70
CA ASP A 109 28.94 -23.53 -15.48
C ASP A 109 28.59 -24.27 -16.80
N GLN A 110 29.19 -23.91 -17.92
CA GLN A 110 28.98 -24.28 -19.33
C GLN A 110 28.67 -25.76 -19.64
N THR A 111 28.49 -26.59 -18.65
CA THR A 111 28.18 -28.02 -18.75
C THR A 111 26.72 -28.33 -18.59
N ALA A 112 25.88 -27.40 -18.11
CA ALA A 112 24.50 -27.70 -17.77
C ALA A 112 23.51 -26.97 -18.69
N SER A 113 22.87 -27.74 -19.59
CA SER A 113 21.67 -27.29 -20.30
C SER A 113 20.51 -27.04 -19.32
N PHE A 114 19.44 -26.36 -19.79
CA PHE A 114 18.22 -26.18 -18.99
C PHE A 114 17.68 -27.52 -18.43
N ASP A 115 17.68 -28.56 -19.26
CA ASP A 115 17.25 -29.90 -18.85
C ASP A 115 18.13 -30.47 -17.72
N GLN A 116 19.44 -30.27 -17.78
CA GLN A 116 20.35 -30.74 -16.73
C GLN A 116 20.17 -30.01 -15.40
N TRP A 117 19.83 -28.72 -15.42
CA TRP A 117 19.46 -27.99 -14.19
C TRP A 117 18.22 -28.59 -13.51
N LEU A 118 17.17 -28.91 -14.30
CA LEU A 118 15.95 -29.52 -13.79
C LEU A 118 16.22 -30.95 -13.30
N GLU A 119 16.96 -31.76 -14.04
CA GLU A 119 17.31 -33.13 -13.66
C GLU A 119 18.16 -33.18 -12.38
N THR A 120 19.12 -32.25 -12.23
CA THR A 120 19.93 -32.16 -11.02
C THR A 120 19.09 -31.84 -9.78
N ALA A 121 18.17 -30.88 -9.89
CA ALA A 121 17.28 -30.51 -8.80
C ALA A 121 16.31 -31.67 -8.44
N ASP A 122 15.75 -32.39 -9.43
CA ASP A 122 14.90 -33.57 -9.20
C ASP A 122 15.68 -34.68 -8.50
N LEU A 123 16.90 -34.99 -8.95
CA LEU A 123 17.75 -36.02 -8.34
C LEU A 123 18.08 -35.71 -6.88
N LEU A 124 18.38 -34.46 -6.57
CA LEU A 124 18.68 -34.05 -5.19
C LEU A 124 17.42 -34.10 -4.30
N ARG A 125 16.25 -33.75 -4.84
CA ARG A 125 14.96 -33.91 -4.16
C ARG A 125 14.67 -35.38 -3.82
N GLU A 126 14.85 -36.28 -4.78
CA GLU A 126 14.64 -37.71 -4.59
C GLU A 126 15.58 -38.26 -3.51
N LYS A 127 16.88 -37.95 -3.57
CA LYS A 127 17.86 -38.33 -2.54
C LYS A 127 17.46 -37.81 -1.15
N LEU A 128 17.05 -36.54 -1.04
CA LEU A 128 16.63 -35.97 0.22
C LEU A 128 15.34 -36.65 0.75
N SER A 129 14.40 -37.03 -0.13
CA SER A 129 13.19 -37.74 0.28
C SER A 129 13.45 -39.15 0.80
N GLU A 130 14.38 -39.89 0.17
CA GLU A 130 14.82 -41.21 0.63
C GLU A 130 15.53 -41.17 1.98
N GLU A 131 16.29 -40.11 2.26
CA GLU A 131 17.03 -39.95 3.50
C GLU A 131 16.16 -39.42 4.65
N ARG A 132 15.09 -38.68 4.38
CA ARG A 132 14.10 -38.24 5.38
C ARG A 132 13.45 -39.41 6.13
N GLY A 133 13.52 -40.63 5.61
CA GLY A 133 13.11 -41.87 6.27
C GLY A 133 14.17 -42.48 7.20
N LYS A 134 15.41 -41.97 7.21
CA LYS A 134 16.51 -42.47 8.02
C LYS A 134 16.79 -41.53 9.19
N THR A 135 17.28 -42.05 10.30
CA THR A 135 17.46 -41.32 11.57
C THR A 135 18.54 -40.23 11.56
N SER A 136 19.30 -40.07 10.50
CA SER A 136 20.26 -38.96 10.30
C SER A 136 20.28 -38.55 8.83
N THR A 137 19.55 -37.48 8.50
CA THR A 137 19.75 -36.79 7.23
C THR A 137 21.13 -36.15 7.22
N GLY A 138 21.93 -36.41 6.20
CA GLY A 138 23.26 -35.83 6.05
C GLY A 138 23.16 -34.32 5.82
N GLU A 139 23.86 -33.54 6.62
CA GLU A 139 23.90 -32.05 6.44
C GLU A 139 24.38 -31.65 5.03
N ALA A 140 25.21 -32.46 4.42
CA ALA A 140 25.74 -32.23 3.08
C ALA A 140 24.65 -32.29 2.01
N GLU A 141 23.73 -33.23 2.12
CA GLU A 141 22.62 -33.43 1.20
C GLU A 141 21.59 -32.32 1.31
N GLU A 142 21.23 -31.88 2.54
CA GLU A 142 20.36 -30.73 2.76
C GLU A 142 20.98 -29.46 2.16
N ASN A 143 22.26 -29.18 2.42
CA ASN A 143 22.97 -28.05 1.82
C ASN A 143 22.97 -28.10 0.30
N SER A 144 23.23 -29.28 -0.27
CA SER A 144 23.26 -29.47 -1.73
C SER A 144 21.90 -29.21 -2.36
N PHE A 145 20.82 -29.68 -1.71
CA PHE A 145 19.44 -29.47 -2.14
C PHE A 145 19.09 -27.97 -2.17
N TYR A 146 19.23 -27.26 -1.06
CA TYR A 146 18.88 -25.83 -1.00
C TYR A 146 19.75 -24.99 -1.95
N ASN A 147 21.05 -25.26 -2.05
CA ASN A 147 21.93 -24.58 -3.00
C ASN A 147 21.50 -24.81 -4.45
N ALA A 148 21.04 -26.02 -4.80
CA ALA A 148 20.60 -26.31 -6.16
C ALA A 148 19.32 -25.51 -6.53
N TYR A 149 18.37 -25.35 -5.59
CA TYR A 149 17.17 -24.54 -5.82
C TYR A 149 17.48 -23.04 -5.86
N ASP A 150 18.39 -22.55 -5.04
CA ASP A 150 18.84 -21.16 -5.08
C ASP A 150 19.53 -20.86 -6.44
N ARG A 151 20.35 -21.77 -6.97
CA ARG A 151 20.95 -21.66 -8.30
C ARG A 151 19.95 -21.81 -9.44
N LEU A 152 18.97 -22.71 -9.30
CA LEU A 152 17.88 -22.84 -10.28
C LEU A 152 17.02 -21.56 -10.33
N PHE A 153 16.76 -20.93 -9.18
CA PHE A 153 16.13 -19.60 -9.14
C PHE A 153 16.94 -18.58 -9.94
N GLU A 154 18.25 -18.50 -9.73
CA GLU A 154 19.14 -17.57 -10.43
C GLU A 154 19.15 -17.82 -11.94
N TYR A 155 19.18 -19.09 -12.34
CA TYR A 155 19.08 -19.50 -13.74
C TYR A 155 17.76 -19.07 -14.37
N ILE A 156 16.61 -19.37 -13.75
CA ILE A 156 15.28 -18.98 -14.26
C ILE A 156 15.16 -17.47 -14.33
N TRP A 157 15.62 -16.74 -13.31
CA TRP A 157 15.60 -15.29 -13.28
C TRP A 157 16.36 -14.68 -14.46
N THR A 158 17.50 -15.25 -14.84
CA THR A 158 18.36 -14.73 -15.91
C THR A 158 18.14 -15.43 -17.27
N ALA A 159 17.23 -16.42 -17.34
CA ALA A 159 16.97 -17.21 -18.54
C ALA A 159 16.50 -16.33 -19.73
N PRO A 160 16.79 -16.75 -20.99
CA PRO A 160 16.29 -16.09 -22.18
C PRO A 160 14.76 -16.21 -22.28
N LEU A 161 14.19 -15.58 -23.34
CA LEU A 161 12.80 -15.78 -23.68
C LEU A 161 12.56 -17.26 -24.04
N PHE A 162 11.53 -17.85 -23.47
CA PHE A 162 11.20 -19.26 -23.64
C PHE A 162 10.42 -19.53 -24.91
N HIS A 163 10.70 -20.71 -25.51
CA HIS A 163 9.76 -21.35 -26.43
C HIS A 163 8.68 -22.10 -25.64
N ALA A 164 7.58 -22.45 -26.31
CA ALA A 164 6.48 -23.16 -25.67
C ALA A 164 6.91 -24.48 -25.00
N ALA A 165 7.83 -25.22 -25.60
CA ALA A 165 8.35 -26.48 -25.04
C ALA A 165 9.12 -26.28 -23.74
N GLU A 166 9.92 -25.22 -23.62
CA GLU A 166 10.68 -24.89 -22.40
C GLU A 166 9.75 -24.45 -21.28
N ALA A 167 8.75 -23.64 -21.61
CA ALA A 167 7.73 -23.22 -20.63
C ALA A 167 6.93 -24.42 -20.10
N GLU A 168 6.57 -25.36 -20.98
CA GLU A 168 5.85 -26.59 -20.59
C GLU A 168 6.74 -27.50 -19.72
N LYS A 169 8.02 -27.63 -20.05
CA LYS A 169 8.98 -28.38 -19.22
C LYS A 169 9.09 -27.76 -17.82
N LEU A 170 9.25 -26.43 -17.74
CA LEU A 170 9.34 -25.75 -16.45
C LEU A 170 8.04 -25.89 -15.65
N LYS A 171 6.88 -25.76 -16.29
CA LYS A 171 5.58 -25.98 -15.65
C LYS A 171 5.51 -27.37 -15.01
N ASN A 172 5.76 -28.42 -15.80
CA ASN A 172 5.70 -29.79 -15.34
C ASN A 172 6.72 -30.10 -14.24
N PHE A 173 7.89 -29.45 -14.27
CA PHE A 173 8.86 -29.55 -13.21
C PHE A 173 8.35 -28.90 -11.93
N ILE A 174 7.88 -27.62 -11.98
CA ILE A 174 7.37 -26.90 -10.80
C ILE A 174 6.21 -27.66 -10.14
N GLU A 175 5.26 -28.20 -10.91
CA GLU A 175 4.12 -28.95 -10.39
C GLU A 175 4.51 -30.17 -9.54
N LYS A 176 5.67 -30.76 -9.78
CA LYS A 176 6.17 -31.90 -9.01
C LYS A 176 6.86 -31.53 -7.70
N GLN A 177 7.16 -30.24 -7.49
CA GLN A 177 7.88 -29.79 -6.32
C GLN A 177 6.97 -29.59 -5.10
N GLU A 178 7.54 -29.52 -3.89
CA GLU A 178 6.79 -29.13 -2.70
C GLU A 178 6.39 -27.63 -2.79
N THR A 179 5.42 -27.22 -2.00
CA THR A 179 4.80 -25.87 -2.10
C THR A 179 5.81 -24.73 -1.96
N ASP A 180 6.82 -24.88 -1.10
CA ASP A 180 7.80 -23.81 -0.87
C ASP A 180 8.75 -23.65 -2.07
N GLU A 181 9.18 -24.76 -2.69
CA GLU A 181 10.00 -24.76 -3.90
C GLU A 181 9.21 -24.23 -5.10
N GLN A 182 7.93 -24.65 -5.26
CA GLN A 182 7.03 -24.08 -6.28
C GLN A 182 6.95 -22.55 -6.13
N ALA A 183 6.72 -22.08 -4.92
CA ALA A 183 6.60 -20.64 -4.61
C ALA A 183 7.89 -19.87 -4.93
N LEU A 184 9.05 -20.44 -4.61
CA LEU A 184 10.36 -19.88 -4.94
C LEU A 184 10.54 -19.73 -6.45
N LEU A 185 10.29 -20.79 -7.21
CA LEU A 185 10.50 -20.81 -8.67
C LEU A 185 9.51 -19.91 -9.41
N VAL A 186 8.25 -19.81 -8.97
CA VAL A 186 7.29 -18.84 -9.50
C VAL A 186 7.77 -17.40 -9.29
N SER A 187 8.43 -17.11 -8.16
CA SER A 187 9.03 -15.79 -7.95
C SER A 187 10.24 -15.52 -8.85
N ALA A 188 11.00 -16.55 -9.22
CA ALA A 188 12.07 -16.40 -10.22
C ALA A 188 11.49 -16.03 -11.60
N VAL A 189 10.40 -16.68 -12.01
CA VAL A 189 9.67 -16.35 -13.25
C VAL A 189 9.17 -14.90 -13.20
N MET A 190 8.63 -14.46 -12.06
CA MET A 190 8.21 -13.07 -11.87
C MET A 190 9.36 -12.10 -12.11
N LEU A 191 10.51 -12.29 -11.47
CA LEU A 191 11.65 -11.39 -11.65
C LEU A 191 12.19 -11.38 -13.07
N ASN A 192 12.17 -12.52 -13.76
CA ASN A 192 12.57 -12.60 -15.15
C ASN A 192 11.67 -11.76 -16.03
N ILE A 193 10.34 -11.96 -15.95
CA ILE A 193 9.37 -11.28 -16.82
C ILE A 193 9.26 -9.77 -16.50
N GLN A 194 9.58 -9.34 -15.27
CA GLN A 194 9.68 -7.92 -14.92
C GLN A 194 10.83 -7.23 -15.68
N ARG A 195 11.86 -7.97 -16.09
CA ARG A 195 12.98 -7.40 -16.85
C ARG A 195 12.69 -7.34 -18.34
N TYR A 196 12.19 -8.45 -18.90
CA TYR A 196 11.87 -8.59 -20.33
C TYR A 196 10.57 -9.38 -20.48
N PHE A 197 9.63 -8.84 -21.28
CA PHE A 197 8.35 -9.47 -21.46
C PHE A 197 8.46 -10.81 -22.19
N ASP A 198 7.95 -11.88 -21.57
CA ASP A 198 7.93 -13.22 -22.13
C ASP A 198 6.50 -13.79 -22.11
N PRO A 199 5.84 -13.89 -23.28
CA PRO A 199 4.47 -14.42 -23.36
C PRO A 199 4.31 -15.84 -22.83
N GLN A 200 5.34 -16.69 -22.98
CA GLN A 200 5.27 -18.09 -22.53
C GLN A 200 5.37 -18.18 -21.01
N LYS A 201 6.27 -17.42 -20.41
CA LYS A 201 6.36 -17.31 -18.95
C LYS A 201 5.12 -16.65 -18.34
N TYR A 202 4.47 -15.72 -19.07
CA TYR A 202 3.20 -15.17 -18.60
C TYR A 202 2.08 -16.22 -18.58
N ARG A 203 1.98 -17.08 -19.63
CA ARG A 203 1.04 -18.21 -19.64
C ARG A 203 1.28 -19.16 -18.46
N LEU A 204 2.54 -19.41 -18.15
CA LEU A 204 2.92 -20.22 -16.98
C LEU A 204 2.43 -19.58 -15.69
N LEU A 205 2.58 -18.26 -15.51
CA LEU A 205 2.03 -17.53 -14.34
C LEU A 205 0.51 -17.66 -14.27
N LEU A 206 -0.21 -17.48 -15.39
CA LEU A 206 -1.68 -17.65 -15.44
C LEU A 206 -2.13 -19.07 -15.08
N HIS A 207 -1.33 -20.08 -15.41
CA HIS A 207 -1.58 -21.46 -14.99
C HIS A 207 -1.49 -21.59 -13.46
N PHE A 208 -0.43 -21.08 -12.84
CA PHE A 208 -0.23 -21.15 -11.38
C PHE A 208 -1.19 -20.23 -10.59
N CYS A 209 -1.83 -19.25 -11.21
CA CYS A 209 -2.93 -18.51 -10.57
C CYS A 209 -4.14 -19.40 -10.22
N ARG A 210 -4.25 -20.59 -10.80
CA ARG A 210 -5.37 -21.52 -10.57
C ARG A 210 -5.01 -22.70 -9.66
N THR A 211 -3.77 -22.79 -9.18
CA THR A 211 -3.34 -23.87 -8.27
C THR A 211 -4.08 -23.82 -6.92
N GLU A 212 -4.23 -24.99 -6.29
CA GLU A 212 -4.79 -25.05 -4.92
C GLU A 212 -3.82 -24.56 -3.84
N HIS A 213 -2.53 -24.56 -4.12
CA HIS A 213 -1.50 -24.12 -3.19
C HIS A 213 -1.51 -22.59 -3.03
N THR A 214 -2.04 -22.12 -1.92
CA THR A 214 -2.29 -20.69 -1.65
C THR A 214 -1.04 -19.83 -1.78
N LYS A 215 0.12 -20.27 -1.26
CA LYS A 215 1.39 -19.51 -1.36
C LYS A 215 1.82 -19.34 -2.82
N VAL A 216 1.71 -20.41 -3.63
CA VAL A 216 2.09 -20.41 -5.05
C VAL A 216 1.15 -19.52 -5.83
N ARG A 217 -0.15 -19.67 -5.59
CA ARG A 217 -1.21 -18.88 -6.24
C ARG A 217 -1.04 -17.38 -5.94
N ALA A 218 -0.79 -17.01 -4.68
CA ALA A 218 -0.60 -15.61 -4.32
C ALA A 218 0.59 -14.98 -5.06
N ARG A 219 1.70 -15.71 -5.20
CA ARG A 219 2.88 -15.26 -5.94
C ARG A 219 2.61 -15.15 -7.43
N ALA A 220 1.95 -16.16 -8.02
CA ALA A 220 1.58 -16.16 -9.43
C ALA A 220 0.60 -15.02 -9.76
N MET A 221 -0.42 -14.79 -8.92
CA MET A 221 -1.40 -13.74 -9.08
C MET A 221 -0.73 -12.35 -9.01
N THR A 222 0.12 -12.13 -8.01
CA THR A 222 0.90 -10.88 -7.87
C THR A 222 1.76 -10.65 -9.11
N ALA A 223 2.46 -11.68 -9.57
CA ALA A 223 3.32 -11.63 -10.75
C ALA A 223 2.53 -11.33 -12.02
N ALA A 224 1.39 -12.00 -12.23
CA ALA A 224 0.55 -11.79 -13.40
C ALA A 224 -0.03 -10.37 -13.47
N VAL A 225 -0.54 -9.88 -12.33
CA VAL A 225 -1.10 -8.52 -12.22
C VAL A 225 0.00 -7.47 -12.46
N TRP A 226 1.15 -7.56 -11.79
CA TRP A 226 2.24 -6.60 -11.99
C TRP A 226 2.82 -6.62 -13.40
N THR A 227 2.92 -7.80 -14.02
CA THR A 227 3.36 -7.90 -15.41
C THR A 227 2.36 -7.23 -16.35
N TYR A 228 1.06 -7.44 -16.14
CA TYR A 228 0.04 -6.75 -16.90
C TYR A 228 0.13 -5.23 -16.72
N MET A 229 0.21 -4.73 -15.50
CA MET A 229 0.34 -3.29 -15.21
C MET A 229 1.59 -2.67 -15.87
N GLN A 230 2.69 -3.40 -15.92
CA GLN A 230 3.94 -2.93 -16.54
C GLN A 230 3.85 -2.87 -18.07
N TYR A 231 3.22 -3.87 -18.66
CA TYR A 231 3.23 -4.07 -20.11
C TYR A 231 1.85 -3.90 -20.76
N GLU A 232 0.88 -3.24 -20.10
CA GLU A 232 -0.50 -3.09 -20.56
C GLU A 232 -0.61 -2.73 -22.03
N LYS A 233 0.18 -1.75 -22.50
CA LYS A 233 0.19 -1.31 -23.90
C LYS A 233 0.59 -2.41 -24.89
N ARG A 234 1.35 -3.43 -24.45
CA ARG A 234 1.72 -4.58 -25.29
C ARG A 234 0.62 -5.64 -25.35
N PHE A 235 -0.22 -5.74 -24.30
CA PHE A 235 -1.26 -6.77 -24.23
C PHE A 235 -2.33 -6.65 -25.32
N VAL A 236 -2.50 -5.46 -25.92
CA VAL A 236 -3.34 -5.28 -27.12
C VAL A 236 -2.92 -6.21 -28.26
N TYR A 237 -1.65 -6.55 -28.34
CA TYR A 237 -1.10 -7.45 -29.33
C TYR A 237 -1.15 -8.94 -28.93
N TYR A 238 -1.47 -9.24 -27.66
CA TYR A 238 -1.57 -10.59 -27.06
C TYR A 238 -2.95 -10.82 -26.46
N PRO A 239 -4.03 -10.86 -27.28
CA PRO A 239 -5.39 -10.97 -26.78
C PRO A 239 -5.62 -12.25 -25.95
N ASP A 240 -4.97 -13.37 -26.32
CA ASP A 240 -5.03 -14.61 -25.58
C ASP A 240 -4.51 -14.49 -24.15
N LEU A 241 -3.52 -13.64 -23.90
CA LEU A 241 -3.00 -13.35 -22.56
C LEU A 241 -3.95 -12.43 -21.77
N SER A 242 -4.53 -11.44 -22.44
CA SER A 242 -5.56 -10.56 -21.85
C SER A 242 -6.80 -11.37 -21.46
N ASP A 243 -7.25 -12.25 -22.36
CA ASP A 243 -8.38 -13.15 -22.10
C ASP A 243 -8.06 -14.13 -20.96
N GLY A 244 -6.85 -14.69 -20.96
CA GLY A 244 -6.36 -15.56 -19.89
C GLY A 244 -6.38 -14.91 -18.52
N LEU A 245 -5.99 -13.63 -18.44
CA LEU A 245 -6.08 -12.83 -17.22
C LEU A 245 -7.55 -12.58 -16.84
N SER A 246 -8.37 -12.15 -17.80
CA SER A 246 -9.81 -11.86 -17.58
C SER A 246 -10.57 -13.08 -17.08
N LEU A 247 -10.21 -14.27 -17.54
CA LEU A 247 -10.82 -15.53 -17.10
C LEU A 247 -10.61 -15.85 -15.61
N LEU A 248 -9.63 -15.24 -14.95
CA LEU A 248 -9.45 -15.40 -13.51
C LEU A 248 -10.64 -14.83 -12.71
N ALA A 249 -11.27 -13.77 -13.20
CA ALA A 249 -12.42 -13.16 -12.53
C ALA A 249 -13.74 -13.93 -12.72
N GLN A 250 -13.77 -14.99 -13.53
CA GLN A 250 -14.93 -15.89 -13.64
C GLN A 250 -15.02 -16.87 -12.45
N ASP A 251 -13.91 -17.08 -11.75
CA ASP A 251 -13.88 -17.81 -10.48
C ASP A 251 -14.03 -16.78 -9.33
N GLU A 252 -15.14 -16.85 -8.59
CA GLU A 252 -15.43 -15.92 -7.49
C GLU A 252 -14.37 -15.97 -6.38
N ARG A 253 -13.70 -17.10 -6.18
CA ARG A 253 -12.57 -17.21 -5.24
C ARG A 253 -11.40 -16.35 -5.72
N LEU A 254 -10.99 -16.52 -6.99
CA LEU A 254 -9.85 -15.78 -7.56
C LEU A 254 -10.16 -14.29 -7.67
N LYS A 255 -11.41 -13.95 -7.97
CA LYS A 255 -11.87 -12.56 -7.96
C LYS A 255 -11.78 -11.93 -6.56
N GLY A 256 -12.20 -12.65 -5.51
CA GLY A 256 -12.02 -12.22 -4.13
C GLY A 256 -10.53 -12.02 -3.77
N GLU A 257 -9.65 -12.92 -4.26
CA GLU A 257 -8.21 -12.79 -4.05
C GLU A 257 -7.60 -11.58 -4.79
N LEU A 258 -8.11 -11.23 -5.98
CA LEU A 258 -7.70 -10.00 -6.68
C LEU A 258 -8.08 -8.74 -5.90
N ILE A 259 -9.23 -8.72 -5.25
CA ILE A 259 -9.66 -7.61 -4.38
C ILE A 259 -8.71 -7.49 -3.18
N LEU A 260 -8.41 -8.62 -2.53
CA LEU A 260 -7.43 -8.64 -1.43
C LEU A 260 -6.05 -8.16 -1.88
N LEU A 261 -5.59 -8.59 -3.05
CA LEU A 261 -4.31 -8.15 -3.62
C LEU A 261 -4.30 -6.63 -3.85
N GLN A 262 -5.38 -6.06 -4.40
CA GLN A 262 -5.54 -4.61 -4.56
C GLN A 262 -5.42 -3.88 -3.22
N GLN A 263 -6.12 -4.37 -2.20
CA GLN A 263 -6.07 -3.79 -0.86
C GLN A 263 -4.66 -3.85 -0.27
N GLN A 264 -3.96 -4.98 -0.42
CA GLN A 264 -2.60 -5.14 0.07
C GLN A 264 -1.59 -4.25 -0.68
N PHE A 265 -1.78 -4.00 -1.98
CA PHE A 265 -0.96 -3.03 -2.71
C PHE A 265 -1.10 -1.62 -2.14
N LEU A 266 -2.33 -1.20 -1.86
CA LEU A 266 -2.59 0.11 -1.27
C LEU A 266 -2.04 0.21 0.17
N LEU A 267 -2.16 -0.86 0.97
CA LEU A 267 -1.56 -0.91 2.31
C LEU A 267 -0.03 -0.79 2.28
N SER A 268 0.61 -1.33 1.25
CA SER A 268 2.06 -1.22 1.08
C SER A 268 2.52 0.24 0.91
N LEU A 269 1.67 1.12 0.36
CA LEU A 269 1.97 2.55 0.25
C LEU A 269 1.94 3.27 1.61
N GLU A 270 1.13 2.77 2.55
CA GLU A 270 1.05 3.33 3.91
C GLU A 270 2.27 2.97 4.77
N THR A 271 3.02 1.92 4.41
CA THR A 271 4.20 1.46 5.16
C THR A 271 5.22 2.59 5.37
N ALA A 272 5.49 3.38 4.33
CA ALA A 272 6.44 4.50 4.43
C ALA A 272 5.95 5.64 5.33
N LYS A 273 4.64 5.86 5.42
CA LYS A 273 4.05 6.85 6.33
C LYS A 273 4.14 6.36 7.77
N ALA A 274 3.78 5.09 7.99
CA ALA A 274 3.86 4.45 9.29
C ALA A 274 5.30 4.46 9.83
N GLU A 275 6.28 4.11 9.00
CA GLU A 275 7.70 4.13 9.37
C GLU A 275 8.16 5.53 9.77
N ARG A 276 7.83 6.56 8.99
CA ARG A 276 8.19 7.95 9.34
C ARG A 276 7.58 8.39 10.66
N LYS A 277 6.33 8.03 10.91
CA LYS A 277 5.63 8.34 12.16
C LYS A 277 6.29 7.64 13.35
N LEU A 278 6.61 6.35 13.19
CA LEU A 278 7.34 5.59 14.20
C LEU A 278 8.69 6.24 14.54
N GLN A 279 9.49 6.58 13.53
CA GLN A 279 10.84 7.12 13.72
C GLN A 279 10.85 8.55 14.23
N ASN A 280 9.96 9.41 13.76
CA ASN A 280 10.02 10.85 14.04
C ASN A 280 9.19 11.27 15.26
N GLU A 281 8.09 10.56 15.55
CA GLU A 281 7.17 10.96 16.62
C GLU A 281 7.23 10.01 17.81
N ILE A 282 7.23 8.72 17.60
CA ILE A 282 7.01 7.73 18.66
C ILE A 282 8.30 7.27 19.31
N PHE A 283 9.31 6.85 18.55
CA PHE A 283 10.60 6.43 19.12
C PHE A 283 11.32 7.55 19.90
N PRO A 284 11.33 8.82 19.46
CA PRO A 284 11.90 9.89 20.26
C PRO A 284 11.19 10.09 21.61
N ASP A 285 9.86 9.96 21.65
CA ASP A 285 9.09 10.10 22.89
C ASP A 285 9.30 8.91 23.84
N LEU A 286 9.41 7.70 23.30
CA LEU A 286 9.79 6.50 24.07
C LEU A 286 11.18 6.65 24.66
N LEU A 287 12.16 7.12 23.91
CA LEU A 287 13.54 7.34 24.38
C LEU A 287 13.67 8.47 25.41
N ARG A 288 12.81 9.48 25.37
CA ARG A 288 12.76 10.57 26.32
C ARG A 288 12.10 10.19 27.64
N SER A 289 11.34 9.09 27.69
CA SER A 289 10.75 8.62 28.95
C SER A 289 11.87 8.20 29.92
N ARG A 290 11.85 8.77 31.12
CA ARG A 290 12.95 8.70 32.13
C ARG A 290 13.41 7.29 32.50
N ASN A 291 12.65 6.25 32.20
CA ASN A 291 12.98 4.85 32.53
C ASN A 291 14.00 4.23 31.56
N TYR A 292 14.05 4.67 30.31
CA TYR A 292 14.99 4.14 29.32
C TYR A 292 16.40 4.77 29.40
N GLN A 293 16.55 5.95 30.00
CA GLN A 293 17.87 6.58 30.15
C GLN A 293 18.79 5.90 31.15
N ARG A 294 18.29 4.99 31.98
CA ARG A 294 19.06 4.40 33.08
C ARG A 294 19.69 3.04 32.80
N ASN A 295 19.26 2.32 31.77
CA ASN A 295 19.77 0.98 31.46
C ASN A 295 20.36 0.91 30.04
N LYS A 296 21.61 0.48 29.92
CA LYS A 296 22.25 0.12 28.65
C LYS A 296 21.54 -1.04 27.92
N MET A 297 20.54 -1.68 28.53
CA MET A 297 19.66 -2.71 27.99
C MET A 297 18.37 -2.16 27.33
N GLY A 298 18.26 -0.85 27.14
CA GLY A 298 17.01 -0.20 26.72
C GLY A 298 16.45 -0.62 25.36
N PHE A 299 17.27 -1.11 24.45
CA PHE A 299 16.81 -1.56 23.14
C PHE A 299 16.10 -2.93 23.21
N GLU A 300 16.65 -3.88 23.96
CA GLU A 300 16.04 -5.20 24.14
C GLU A 300 14.69 -5.12 24.89
N GLN A 301 14.61 -4.25 25.88
CA GLN A 301 13.39 -4.03 26.65
C GLN A 301 12.32 -3.28 25.84
N MET A 302 12.73 -2.38 24.95
CA MET A 302 11.83 -1.68 24.03
C MET A 302 11.25 -2.63 22.97
N GLU A 303 12.04 -3.58 22.45
CA GLU A 303 11.56 -4.61 21.53
C GLU A 303 10.59 -5.58 22.22
N GLU A 304 10.85 -5.93 23.48
CA GLU A 304 9.99 -6.77 24.29
C GLU A 304 8.66 -6.07 24.63
N ASP A 305 8.70 -4.81 25.01
CA ASP A 305 7.51 -3.99 25.30
C ASP A 305 6.71 -3.70 24.02
N LEU A 306 7.36 -3.49 22.88
CA LEU A 306 6.72 -3.36 21.59
C LEU A 306 6.06 -4.68 21.16
N ALA A 307 6.72 -5.82 21.41
CA ALA A 307 6.16 -7.15 21.15
C ALA A 307 4.95 -7.46 22.04
N LYS A 308 4.93 -7.00 23.30
CA LYS A 308 3.77 -7.10 24.22
C LYS A 308 2.63 -6.19 23.77
N ALA A 309 2.95 -4.98 23.32
CA ALA A 309 1.98 -4.03 22.80
C ALA A 309 1.29 -4.51 21.53
N LEU A 310 2.04 -5.10 20.61
CA LEU A 310 1.53 -5.69 19.38
C LEU A 310 0.59 -6.87 19.64
N ARG A 311 0.73 -7.53 20.81
CA ARG A 311 -0.14 -8.62 21.27
C ARG A 311 -1.39 -8.15 22.01
N GLY A 312 -1.55 -6.84 22.25
CA GLY A 312 -2.70 -6.30 22.98
C GLY A 312 -2.72 -6.58 24.48
N GLU A 313 -1.58 -6.98 25.07
CA GLU A 313 -1.46 -7.28 26.49
C GLU A 313 -1.34 -5.99 27.31
N PRO A 314 -2.08 -5.86 28.45
CA PRO A 314 -1.91 -4.74 29.35
C PRO A 314 -0.56 -4.84 30.06
N ASN A 315 0.35 -3.94 29.78
CA ASN A 315 1.62 -3.83 30.49
C ASN A 315 1.45 -2.94 31.74
N ALA A 316 1.77 -3.47 32.93
CA ALA A 316 1.66 -2.74 34.19
C ALA A 316 2.51 -1.46 34.26
N GLU A 317 3.58 -1.35 33.47
CA GLU A 317 4.36 -0.12 33.32
C GLU A 317 3.66 0.94 32.46
N TRP A 318 2.83 0.50 31.52
CA TRP A 318 2.00 1.40 30.70
C TRP A 318 0.89 2.07 31.50
N GLU A 319 0.40 1.42 32.55
CA GLU A 319 -0.50 2.07 33.51
C GLU A 319 0.19 3.20 34.28
N LYS A 320 1.49 3.08 34.54
CA LYS A 320 2.30 4.16 35.13
C LYS A 320 2.63 5.28 34.12
N MET A 321 2.67 4.95 32.82
CA MET A 321 2.83 5.94 31.72
C MET A 321 1.53 6.69 31.39
N ARG A 322 0.41 6.39 32.01
CA ARG A 322 -0.86 7.14 31.86
C ARG A 322 -0.75 8.65 32.13
N GLY A 323 0.37 9.12 32.66
CA GLY A 323 0.70 10.54 32.72
C GLY A 323 1.04 11.22 31.39
N ASN A 324 1.34 10.44 30.32
CA ASN A 324 1.61 10.99 29.00
C ASN A 324 0.55 10.47 28.00
N LYS A 325 -0.57 11.20 27.95
CA LYS A 325 -1.73 10.89 27.12
C LYS A 325 -1.35 10.72 25.62
N GLN A 326 -0.42 11.53 25.15
CA GLN A 326 0.07 11.52 23.77
C GLN A 326 0.74 10.17 23.41
N LEU A 327 1.59 9.64 24.30
CA LEU A 327 2.28 8.38 24.07
C LEU A 327 1.31 7.20 24.02
N ALA A 328 0.33 7.18 24.95
CA ALA A 328 -0.70 6.14 24.97
C ALA A 328 -1.57 6.17 23.70
N ASP A 329 -1.90 7.35 23.20
CA ASP A 329 -2.68 7.52 21.98
C ASP A 329 -1.87 7.11 20.74
N ASN A 330 -0.59 7.49 20.66
CA ASN A 330 0.33 7.07 19.60
C ASN A 330 0.48 5.54 19.54
N MET A 331 0.59 4.88 20.69
CA MET A 331 0.70 3.42 20.74
C MET A 331 -0.59 2.71 20.33
N LYS A 332 -1.77 3.23 20.73
CA LYS A 332 -3.06 2.70 20.24
C LYS A 332 -3.16 2.80 18.73
N GLU A 333 -2.66 3.88 18.16
CA GLU A 333 -2.67 4.09 16.72
C GLU A 333 -1.77 3.09 16.00
N ILE A 334 -0.56 2.78 16.50
CA ILE A 334 0.31 1.74 15.93
C ILE A 334 -0.37 0.38 15.95
N ILE A 335 -0.97 0.01 17.11
CA ILE A 335 -1.69 -1.25 17.23
C ILE A 335 -2.84 -1.31 16.23
N ALA A 336 -3.57 -0.20 16.05
CA ALA A 336 -4.64 -0.10 15.07
C ALA A 336 -4.10 -0.28 13.64
N MET A 337 -3.00 0.40 13.27
CA MET A 337 -2.34 0.25 11.97
C MET A 337 -1.93 -1.21 11.70
N GLY A 338 -1.32 -1.88 12.68
CA GLY A 338 -0.93 -3.29 12.56
C GLY A 338 -2.13 -4.23 12.40
N LYS A 339 -3.22 -4.00 13.14
CA LYS A 339 -4.48 -4.75 12.98
C LYS A 339 -5.12 -4.52 11.60
N GLU A 340 -4.97 -3.33 11.03
CA GLU A 340 -5.43 -3.02 9.69
C GLU A 340 -4.55 -3.60 8.58
N GLY A 341 -3.42 -4.20 8.93
CA GLY A 341 -2.51 -4.87 8.00
C GLY A 341 -1.40 -4.00 7.45
N ILE A 342 -1.21 -2.78 7.94
CA ILE A 342 -0.07 -1.92 7.60
C ILE A 342 1.21 -2.54 8.18
N ASP A 343 2.28 -2.50 7.41
CA ASP A 343 3.57 -3.03 7.86
C ASP A 343 4.27 -2.07 8.82
N ILE A 344 4.16 -2.36 10.10
CA ILE A 344 4.82 -1.61 11.18
C ILE A 344 6.21 -2.15 11.53
N ASN A 345 6.60 -3.29 10.96
CA ASN A 345 7.84 -4.01 11.29
C ASN A 345 9.02 -3.61 10.40
N LEU A 346 8.81 -2.86 9.33
CA LEU A 346 9.85 -2.52 8.35
C LEU A 346 11.09 -1.90 9.02
N GLY A 347 10.90 -0.91 9.88
CA GLY A 347 12.01 -0.23 10.57
C GLY A 347 12.83 -1.15 11.44
N THR A 348 12.18 -2.02 12.21
CA THR A 348 12.82 -2.99 13.11
C THR A 348 13.69 -3.99 12.34
N PHE A 349 13.19 -4.52 11.23
CA PHE A 349 13.89 -5.57 10.49
C PHE A 349 14.83 -5.03 9.39
N SER A 350 14.81 -3.73 9.08
CA SER A 350 15.62 -3.14 8.01
C SER A 350 17.13 -3.35 8.25
N ALA A 351 17.61 -3.12 9.46
CA ALA A 351 19.02 -3.31 9.81
C ALA A 351 19.46 -4.78 9.71
N LEU A 352 18.55 -5.73 9.97
CA LEU A 352 18.81 -7.16 9.94
C LEU A 352 18.88 -7.73 8.51
N LYS A 353 18.53 -6.95 7.49
CA LYS A 353 18.72 -7.32 6.08
C LYS A 353 20.18 -7.19 5.60
N GLY A 354 21.07 -6.71 6.45
CA GLY A 354 22.52 -6.69 6.21
C GLY A 354 23.23 -8.04 6.37
N PHE A 355 22.56 -9.10 6.86
CA PHE A 355 23.16 -10.43 6.95
C PHE A 355 23.59 -10.98 5.59
N SER A 356 24.68 -11.76 5.57
CA SER A 356 25.22 -12.38 4.34
C SER A 356 24.19 -13.22 3.57
N PHE A 357 23.23 -13.79 4.26
CA PHE A 357 22.08 -14.50 3.68
C PHE A 357 21.37 -13.65 2.61
N PHE A 358 21.13 -12.38 2.88
CA PHE A 358 20.42 -11.47 1.96
C PHE A 358 21.29 -10.92 0.82
N GLN A 359 22.51 -11.40 0.64
CA GLN A 359 23.31 -11.09 -0.56
C GLN A 359 22.82 -11.86 -1.79
N SER A 360 22.25 -13.06 -1.61
CA SER A 360 21.58 -13.80 -2.69
C SER A 360 20.19 -13.27 -2.94
N VAL A 361 19.85 -13.01 -4.22
CA VAL A 361 18.50 -12.59 -4.61
C VAL A 361 17.46 -13.66 -4.26
N ALA A 362 17.77 -14.94 -4.47
CA ALA A 362 16.88 -16.06 -4.18
C ALA A 362 16.38 -16.03 -2.73
N HIS A 363 17.22 -15.67 -1.79
CA HIS A 363 16.91 -15.70 -0.36
C HIS A 363 15.84 -14.66 0.07
N TRP A 364 15.64 -13.59 -0.70
CA TRP A 364 14.55 -12.64 -0.45
C TRP A 364 13.18 -13.20 -0.81
N PHE A 365 13.15 -14.23 -1.66
CA PHE A 365 11.92 -14.87 -2.14
C PHE A 365 11.72 -16.28 -1.57
N THR A 366 12.69 -16.77 -0.81
CA THR A 366 12.64 -18.12 -0.22
C THR A 366 11.59 -18.16 0.91
N PRO A 367 10.55 -19.00 0.81
CA PRO A 367 9.64 -19.23 1.92
C PRO A 367 10.38 -19.71 3.15
N PHE A 368 9.93 -19.30 4.35
CA PHE A 368 10.58 -19.70 5.57
C PHE A 368 10.48 -21.21 5.79
N ASN A 369 11.64 -21.85 5.89
CA ASN A 369 11.75 -23.27 6.15
C ASN A 369 12.75 -23.50 7.28
N LYS A 370 12.25 -24.02 8.42
CA LYS A 370 13.05 -24.29 9.62
C LYS A 370 14.14 -25.35 9.43
N ARG A 371 14.09 -26.11 8.32
CA ARG A 371 15.08 -27.14 7.99
C ARG A 371 16.29 -26.56 7.25
N ARG A 372 16.20 -25.33 6.75
CA ARG A 372 17.37 -24.74 6.06
C ARG A 372 18.57 -24.65 6.99
N PRO A 373 19.79 -24.96 6.48
CA PRO A 373 21.02 -25.00 7.26
C PRO A 373 21.27 -23.75 8.08
N GLU A 374 20.89 -22.58 7.52
CA GLU A 374 21.15 -21.28 8.13
C GLU A 374 20.36 -21.01 9.40
N VAL A 375 19.24 -21.72 9.59
CA VAL A 375 18.32 -21.46 10.72
C VAL A 375 18.00 -22.71 11.57
N LYS A 376 18.36 -23.93 11.10
CA LYS A 376 17.99 -25.19 11.76
C LYS A 376 18.48 -25.30 13.20
N SER A 377 19.55 -24.61 13.57
CA SER A 377 20.08 -24.58 14.96
C SER A 377 19.10 -24.01 15.99
N ILE A 378 18.15 -23.19 15.55
CA ILE A 378 17.07 -22.62 16.39
C ILE A 378 15.93 -23.61 16.62
N PHE A 379 15.81 -24.64 15.76
CA PHE A 379 14.72 -25.61 15.75
C PHE A 379 15.24 -27.03 15.97
N PRO A 380 15.76 -27.38 17.16
CA PRO A 380 16.31 -28.70 17.41
C PRO A 380 15.23 -29.79 17.24
N PRO A 381 15.60 -30.95 16.71
CA PRO A 381 14.66 -32.06 16.49
C PRO A 381 14.10 -32.56 17.82
N GLY A 382 12.81 -32.94 17.81
CA GLY A 382 12.14 -33.51 19.01
C GLY A 382 11.45 -32.48 19.92
N VAL A 383 11.65 -31.20 19.72
CA VAL A 383 10.93 -30.14 20.47
C VAL A 383 9.57 -29.92 19.82
N ARG A 384 8.49 -30.37 20.45
CA ARG A 384 7.12 -30.24 19.92
C ARG A 384 6.60 -28.81 19.89
N HIS A 385 7.02 -27.97 20.84
CA HIS A 385 6.59 -26.57 20.98
C HIS A 385 7.84 -25.68 21.11
N ASN A 386 8.31 -25.15 20.00
CA ASN A 386 9.39 -24.18 20.01
C ASN A 386 8.79 -22.77 20.18
N PRO A 387 9.14 -22.03 21.26
CA PRO A 387 8.59 -20.70 21.53
C PRO A 387 8.83 -19.70 20.37
N ILE A 388 9.97 -19.79 19.70
CA ILE A 388 10.27 -18.94 18.54
C ILE A 388 9.35 -19.26 17.38
N GLN A 389 9.05 -20.54 17.12
CA GLN A 389 8.09 -20.92 16.09
C GLN A 389 6.69 -20.36 16.40
N MET A 390 6.24 -20.48 17.63
CA MET A 390 4.94 -19.94 18.06
C MET A 390 4.89 -18.41 17.90
N LEU A 391 5.97 -17.73 18.29
CA LEU A 391 6.08 -16.27 18.07
C LEU A 391 6.01 -15.89 16.60
N MET A 392 6.67 -16.64 15.72
CA MET A 392 6.66 -16.39 14.28
C MET A 392 5.28 -16.66 13.65
N GLU A 393 4.58 -17.66 14.13
CA GLU A 393 3.24 -18.02 13.65
C GLU A 393 2.18 -17.01 14.11
N ALA A 394 2.31 -16.50 15.33
CA ALA A 394 1.41 -15.50 15.90
C ALA A 394 1.76 -14.06 15.47
N GLY A 395 3.06 -13.78 15.26
CA GLY A 395 3.49 -12.47 14.77
C GLY A 395 3.28 -12.34 13.27
N ASN A 396 2.78 -11.20 12.82
CA ASN A 396 2.58 -10.90 11.38
C ASN A 396 3.92 -10.69 10.65
N PHE A 397 4.89 -11.60 10.83
CA PHE A 397 6.20 -11.53 10.19
C PHE A 397 6.13 -12.07 8.77
N CYS A 398 6.69 -11.35 7.82
CA CYS A 398 6.93 -11.89 6.48
C CYS A 398 8.05 -12.94 6.50
N GLU A 399 8.17 -13.72 5.43
CA GLU A 399 9.10 -14.86 5.39
C GLU A 399 10.57 -14.42 5.58
N SER A 400 10.96 -13.30 4.98
CA SER A 400 12.33 -12.76 5.14
C SER A 400 12.63 -12.23 6.55
N ASP A 401 11.61 -11.74 7.29
CA ASP A 401 11.78 -11.30 8.67
C ASP A 401 11.98 -12.47 9.63
N LYS A 402 11.30 -13.61 9.38
CA LYS A 402 11.53 -14.85 10.11
C LYS A 402 12.97 -15.32 10.00
N TYR A 403 13.56 -15.25 8.79
CA TYR A 403 15.00 -15.52 8.61
C TYR A 403 15.86 -14.52 9.38
N SER A 404 15.58 -13.24 9.29
CA SER A 404 16.32 -12.20 10.01
C SER A 404 16.34 -12.44 11.52
N LEU A 405 15.19 -12.79 12.10
CA LEU A 405 15.07 -13.10 13.51
C LEU A 405 15.93 -14.31 13.91
N CYS A 406 15.87 -15.40 13.14
CA CYS A 406 16.68 -16.58 13.40
C CYS A 406 18.18 -16.29 13.30
N MET A 407 18.59 -15.50 12.31
CA MET A 407 20.01 -15.15 12.14
C MET A 407 20.51 -14.26 13.27
N MET A 408 19.69 -13.32 13.75
CA MET A 408 20.01 -12.52 14.93
C MET A 408 20.21 -13.43 16.15
N LEU A 409 19.29 -14.39 16.38
CA LEU A 409 19.40 -15.35 17.48
C LEU A 409 20.66 -16.23 17.35
N ASN A 410 21.09 -16.58 16.16
CA ASN A 410 22.31 -17.37 15.93
C ASN A 410 23.59 -16.59 16.22
N GLN A 411 23.57 -15.26 16.28
CA GLN A 411 24.73 -14.46 16.71
C GLN A 411 24.91 -14.42 18.24
N ILE A 412 23.87 -14.79 18.98
CA ILE A 412 23.88 -14.83 20.45
C ILE A 412 24.56 -16.14 20.89
N ALA A 413 25.36 -16.07 21.95
CA ALA A 413 25.98 -17.28 22.53
C ALA A 413 24.91 -18.31 22.91
N PRO A 414 25.13 -19.61 22.67
CA PRO A 414 24.09 -20.64 22.84
C PRO A 414 23.40 -20.61 24.21
N SER A 415 24.17 -20.46 25.31
CA SER A 415 23.61 -20.41 26.67
C SER A 415 22.69 -19.19 26.91
N GLN A 416 23.03 -18.03 26.35
CA GLN A 416 22.20 -16.82 26.44
C GLN A 416 20.97 -16.94 25.56
N ARG A 417 21.12 -17.50 24.36
CA ARG A 417 20.02 -17.79 23.45
C ARG A 417 19.00 -18.73 24.06
N ASP A 418 19.45 -19.84 24.67
CA ASP A 418 18.56 -20.80 25.29
C ASP A 418 17.81 -20.21 26.50
N MET A 419 18.46 -19.33 27.27
CA MET A 419 17.82 -18.57 28.34
C MET A 419 16.73 -17.64 27.77
N MET A 420 17.02 -16.93 26.72
CA MET A 420 16.09 -16.01 26.06
C MET A 420 14.89 -16.77 25.47
N ILE A 421 15.13 -17.89 24.80
CA ILE A 421 14.06 -18.76 24.29
C ILE A 421 13.19 -19.31 25.43
N SER A 422 13.79 -19.70 26.55
CA SER A 422 13.08 -20.15 27.74
C SER A 422 12.24 -19.05 28.39
N GLN A 423 12.74 -17.81 28.42
CA GLN A 423 11.97 -16.65 28.91
C GLN A 423 10.77 -16.36 28.02
N ILE A 424 10.96 -16.39 26.69
CA ILE A 424 9.85 -16.26 25.73
C ILE A 424 8.84 -17.40 25.95
N GLY A 425 9.31 -18.63 26.15
CA GLY A 425 8.47 -19.79 26.44
C GLY A 425 7.59 -19.61 27.68
N SER A 426 8.17 -19.15 28.78
CA SER A 426 7.43 -18.93 30.04
C SER A 426 6.38 -17.79 29.90
N GLN A 427 6.61 -16.82 29.05
CA GLN A 427 5.62 -15.78 28.76
C GLN A 427 4.48 -16.29 27.87
N ILE A 428 4.75 -17.27 27.02
CA ILE A 428 3.79 -17.90 26.11
C ILE A 428 2.88 -18.90 26.86
N GLU A 429 3.42 -19.66 27.82
CA GLU A 429 2.69 -20.67 28.59
C GLU A 429 1.43 -20.15 29.31
N GLY A 430 1.37 -18.85 29.60
CA GLY A 430 0.16 -18.19 30.14
C GLY A 430 -0.90 -17.80 29.11
N ASN A 431 -0.62 -17.86 27.81
CA ASN A 431 -1.49 -17.33 26.74
C ASN A 431 -1.54 -18.20 25.48
N GLU A 432 -1.33 -19.51 25.60
CA GLU A 432 -1.26 -20.44 24.45
C GLU A 432 -2.53 -20.46 23.59
N GLU A 433 -3.72 -20.36 24.19
CA GLU A 433 -4.99 -20.34 23.44
C GLU A 433 -5.13 -19.08 22.60
N GLY A 434 -4.83 -17.92 23.17
CA GLY A 434 -4.88 -16.65 22.47
C GLY A 434 -3.89 -16.61 21.30
N LEU A 435 -2.68 -17.15 21.46
CA LEU A 435 -1.67 -17.23 20.41
C LEU A 435 -2.06 -18.22 19.29
N ARG A 436 -2.71 -19.34 19.64
CA ARG A 436 -3.22 -20.30 18.64
C ARG A 436 -4.35 -19.73 17.81
N ASP A 437 -5.21 -18.90 18.39
CA ASP A 437 -6.29 -18.24 17.65
C ASP A 437 -5.74 -17.16 16.73
N VAL A 438 -4.75 -16.38 17.18
CA VAL A 438 -4.01 -15.43 16.32
C VAL A 438 -3.26 -16.18 15.21
N ALA A 439 -2.63 -17.32 15.51
CA ALA A 439 -1.95 -18.15 14.50
C ALA A 439 -2.92 -18.71 13.44
N LYS A 440 -4.14 -19.11 13.84
CA LYS A 440 -5.19 -19.53 12.89
C LYS A 440 -5.64 -18.35 12.01
N GLU A 441 -5.79 -17.18 12.60
CA GLU A 441 -6.15 -15.95 11.88
C GLU A 441 -5.04 -15.51 10.94
N SER A 442 -3.77 -15.76 11.27
CA SER A 442 -2.61 -15.50 10.41
C SER A 442 -2.46 -16.48 9.24
N MET A 443 -3.21 -17.57 9.21
CA MET A 443 -3.23 -18.54 8.10
C MET A 443 -4.30 -18.23 7.04
N ASN A 444 -5.05 -17.14 7.17
CA ASN A 444 -6.02 -16.74 6.16
C ASN A 444 -5.34 -16.29 4.86
N ILE A 445 -6.09 -16.32 3.75
CA ILE A 445 -5.58 -15.95 2.43
C ILE A 445 -5.00 -14.53 2.38
N GLY A 446 -5.63 -13.58 3.09
CA GLY A 446 -5.17 -12.18 3.16
C GLY A 446 -3.80 -12.06 3.81
N SER A 447 -3.49 -12.87 4.82
CA SER A 447 -2.17 -12.88 5.48
C SER A 447 -1.08 -13.44 4.56
N VAL A 448 -1.41 -14.41 3.69
CA VAL A 448 -0.45 -14.94 2.70
C VAL A 448 -0.08 -13.86 1.68
N TYR A 449 -1.06 -13.12 1.15
CA TYR A 449 -0.79 -11.99 0.26
C TYR A 449 0.00 -10.88 0.98
N ARG A 450 -0.38 -10.55 2.20
CA ARG A 450 0.33 -9.55 3.02
C ARG A 450 1.79 -9.92 3.23
N SER A 451 2.06 -11.12 3.71
CA SER A 451 3.42 -11.61 3.96
C SER A 451 4.28 -11.53 2.70
N TYR A 452 3.76 -11.98 1.56
CA TYR A 452 4.50 -11.95 0.30
C TYR A 452 4.76 -10.51 -0.19
N LEU A 453 3.76 -9.63 -0.12
CA LEU A 453 3.93 -8.23 -0.52
C LEU A 453 4.89 -7.47 0.41
N GLN A 454 4.93 -7.80 1.70
CA GLN A 454 5.94 -7.28 2.62
C GLN A 454 7.35 -7.76 2.24
N ASP A 455 7.53 -9.04 1.87
CA ASP A 455 8.82 -9.54 1.38
C ASP A 455 9.25 -8.80 0.10
N LEU A 456 8.33 -8.61 -0.86
CA LEU A 456 8.58 -7.85 -2.07
C LEU A 456 8.92 -6.39 -1.77
N TYR A 457 8.18 -5.74 -0.86
CA TYR A 457 8.46 -4.36 -0.45
C TYR A 457 9.86 -4.25 0.15
N ARG A 458 10.26 -5.18 1.04
CA ARG A 458 11.61 -5.24 1.62
C ARG A 458 12.66 -5.41 0.54
N PHE A 459 12.46 -6.33 -0.40
CA PHE A 459 13.39 -6.53 -1.51
C PHE A 459 13.60 -5.23 -2.31
N PHE A 460 12.55 -4.62 -2.82
CA PHE A 460 12.65 -3.42 -3.65
C PHE A 460 13.10 -2.16 -2.88
N LYS A 461 12.94 -2.12 -1.56
CA LYS A 461 13.34 -0.96 -0.74
C LYS A 461 14.67 -1.14 -0.01
N LEU A 462 15.02 -2.36 0.38
CA LEU A 462 16.17 -2.61 1.26
C LEU A 462 17.33 -3.36 0.60
N HIS A 463 17.10 -4.04 -0.54
CA HIS A 463 18.19 -4.76 -1.22
C HIS A 463 19.36 -3.81 -1.53
N PRO A 464 20.64 -4.19 -1.27
CA PRO A 464 21.80 -3.30 -1.48
C PRO A 464 21.89 -2.72 -2.90
N ARG A 465 21.51 -3.52 -3.90
CA ARG A 465 21.49 -3.13 -5.32
C ARG A 465 20.07 -2.81 -5.84
N LYS A 466 19.15 -2.32 -4.99
CA LYS A 466 17.74 -2.03 -5.35
C LYS A 466 17.57 -1.10 -6.54
N ALA A 467 18.53 -0.21 -6.79
CA ALA A 467 18.49 0.71 -7.94
C ALA A 467 18.61 0.00 -9.30
N GLN A 468 18.99 -1.28 -9.32
CA GLN A 468 19.10 -2.10 -10.53
C GLN A 468 17.80 -2.83 -10.89
N PHE A 469 16.79 -2.77 -10.01
CA PHE A 469 15.48 -3.37 -10.21
C PHE A 469 14.43 -2.29 -10.49
N ASP A 470 13.49 -2.60 -11.38
CA ASP A 470 12.32 -1.76 -11.58
C ASP A 470 11.32 -2.00 -10.43
N ASP A 471 11.13 -0.98 -9.60
CA ASP A 471 10.32 -1.05 -8.38
C ASP A 471 8.82 -0.93 -8.72
N PRO A 472 8.05 -2.03 -8.67
CA PRO A 472 6.64 -2.01 -9.04
C PRO A 472 5.78 -1.16 -8.10
N PHE A 473 6.23 -0.90 -6.88
CA PHE A 473 5.52 -0.01 -5.94
C PHE A 473 5.57 1.48 -6.31
N LYS A 474 6.33 1.86 -7.33
CA LYS A 474 6.33 3.23 -7.89
C LYS A 474 5.24 3.45 -8.93
N ARG A 475 4.60 2.38 -9.43
CA ARG A 475 3.52 2.47 -10.41
C ARG A 475 2.22 2.83 -9.71
N ASP A 476 1.23 3.26 -10.50
CA ASP A 476 -0.12 3.40 -10.00
C ASP A 476 -0.66 2.03 -9.56
N GLN A 477 -1.11 1.94 -8.33
CA GLN A 477 -1.56 0.69 -7.73
C GLN A 477 -3.08 0.48 -7.84
N LEU A 478 -3.82 1.41 -8.45
CA LEU A 478 -5.27 1.29 -8.61
C LEU A 478 -5.62 0.46 -9.84
N PHE A 479 -6.22 -0.70 -9.65
CA PHE A 479 -6.57 -1.64 -10.73
C PHE A 479 -7.57 -1.05 -11.74
N THR A 480 -8.44 -0.14 -11.30
CA THR A 480 -9.39 0.55 -12.18
C THR A 480 -8.74 1.50 -13.19
N ARG A 481 -7.45 1.73 -13.11
CA ARG A 481 -6.68 2.50 -14.10
C ARG A 481 -6.11 1.63 -15.22
N TYR A 482 -6.33 0.32 -15.16
CA TYR A 482 -5.82 -0.67 -16.12
C TYR A 482 -7.00 -1.40 -16.77
N THR A 483 -7.10 -1.34 -18.08
CA THR A 483 -8.29 -1.72 -18.86
C THR A 483 -8.82 -3.11 -18.54
N VAL A 484 -7.97 -4.14 -18.53
CA VAL A 484 -8.40 -5.51 -18.24
C VAL A 484 -8.80 -5.66 -16.78
N LEU A 485 -7.98 -5.16 -15.85
CA LEU A 485 -8.26 -5.26 -14.41
C LEU A 485 -9.56 -4.50 -14.04
N GLU A 486 -9.77 -3.33 -14.62
CA GLU A 486 -11.02 -2.59 -14.47
C GLU A 486 -12.21 -3.45 -14.90
N SER A 487 -12.16 -4.02 -16.10
CA SER A 487 -13.25 -4.84 -16.65
C SER A 487 -13.57 -6.07 -15.78
N MET A 488 -12.55 -6.68 -15.16
CA MET A 488 -12.69 -7.82 -14.27
C MET A 488 -13.39 -7.50 -12.95
N LEU A 489 -13.15 -6.31 -12.43
CA LEU A 489 -13.52 -5.91 -11.07
C LEU A 489 -14.67 -4.90 -11.01
N LYS A 490 -15.14 -4.38 -12.15
CA LYS A 490 -16.16 -3.34 -12.24
C LYS A 490 -17.56 -3.86 -11.87
N THR A 491 -17.70 -4.35 -10.64
CA THR A 491 -18.99 -4.69 -10.06
C THR A 491 -19.35 -3.67 -8.98
N PRO A 492 -20.63 -3.29 -8.83
CA PRO A 492 -21.02 -2.31 -7.80
C PRO A 492 -20.55 -2.70 -6.39
N ALA A 493 -20.62 -3.97 -6.04
CA ALA A 493 -20.16 -4.48 -4.75
C ALA A 493 -18.66 -4.20 -4.53
N TYR A 494 -17.82 -4.53 -5.50
CA TYR A 494 -16.39 -4.24 -5.45
C TYR A 494 -16.12 -2.73 -5.36
N LEU A 495 -16.80 -1.94 -6.19
CA LEU A 495 -16.60 -0.49 -6.22
C LEU A 495 -16.93 0.15 -4.84
N ARG A 496 -18.00 -0.30 -4.19
CA ARG A 496 -18.36 0.17 -2.83
C ARG A 496 -17.38 -0.29 -1.76
N GLU A 497 -16.92 -1.55 -1.84
CA GLU A 497 -15.92 -2.08 -0.91
C GLU A 497 -14.62 -1.29 -0.99
N MET A 498 -14.10 -1.08 -2.20
CA MET A 498 -12.88 -0.32 -2.43
C MET A 498 -13.03 1.16 -2.05
N ALA A 499 -14.16 1.77 -2.35
CA ALA A 499 -14.45 3.13 -1.94
C ALA A 499 -14.44 3.28 -0.41
N SER A 500 -15.07 2.35 0.30
CA SER A 500 -15.08 2.33 1.76
C SER A 500 -13.66 2.12 2.34
N PHE A 501 -12.88 1.25 1.71
CA PHE A 501 -11.48 1.00 2.07
C PHE A 501 -10.61 2.27 1.88
N LEU A 502 -10.77 2.97 0.76
CA LEU A 502 -10.05 4.20 0.44
C LEU A 502 -10.48 5.36 1.34
N MET A 503 -11.79 5.51 1.59
CA MET A 503 -12.34 6.55 2.46
C MET A 503 -11.80 6.41 3.90
N LYS A 504 -11.75 5.19 4.43
CA LYS A 504 -11.20 4.92 5.78
C LYS A 504 -9.73 5.35 5.92
N ARG A 505 -9.00 5.45 4.79
CA ARG A 505 -7.60 5.84 4.71
C ARG A 505 -7.38 7.26 4.18
N GLU A 506 -8.45 8.05 4.12
CA GLU A 506 -8.42 9.44 3.70
C GLU A 506 -8.02 9.66 2.22
N TYR A 507 -8.05 8.62 1.38
CA TYR A 507 -7.92 8.73 -0.07
C TYR A 507 -9.24 9.16 -0.71
N TYR A 508 -9.78 10.30 -0.26
CA TYR A 508 -11.13 10.76 -0.60
C TYR A 508 -11.33 10.98 -2.11
N GLN A 509 -10.31 11.47 -2.81
CA GLN A 509 -10.41 11.72 -4.25
C GLN A 509 -10.61 10.42 -5.05
N ASP A 510 -9.86 9.36 -4.70
CA ASP A 510 -10.01 8.06 -5.35
C ASP A 510 -11.31 7.38 -4.90
N ALA A 511 -11.69 7.50 -3.64
CA ALA A 511 -12.97 6.99 -3.12
C ALA A 511 -14.18 7.57 -3.88
N ILE A 512 -14.15 8.88 -4.19
CA ILE A 512 -15.19 9.54 -5.02
C ILE A 512 -15.32 8.84 -6.37
N ALA A 513 -14.20 8.59 -7.06
CA ALA A 513 -14.22 7.98 -8.39
C ALA A 513 -14.86 6.59 -8.37
N TYR A 514 -14.53 5.77 -7.35
CA TYR A 514 -15.13 4.44 -7.17
C TYR A 514 -16.62 4.51 -6.85
N MET A 515 -17.05 5.44 -5.99
CA MET A 515 -18.47 5.57 -5.63
C MET A 515 -19.30 6.13 -6.78
N GLU A 516 -18.81 7.15 -7.49
CA GLU A 516 -19.51 7.70 -8.65
C GLU A 516 -19.66 6.66 -9.77
N GLU A 517 -18.68 5.78 -9.93
CA GLU A 517 -18.80 4.69 -10.88
C GLU A 517 -19.83 3.65 -10.41
N ALA A 518 -19.87 3.31 -9.11
CA ALA A 518 -20.89 2.42 -8.56
C ALA A 518 -22.31 2.97 -8.76
N LEU A 519 -22.50 4.27 -8.57
CA LEU A 519 -23.79 4.95 -8.75
C LEU A 519 -24.30 4.96 -10.20
N LYS A 520 -23.46 4.68 -11.20
CA LYS A 520 -23.92 4.52 -12.59
C LYS A 520 -24.59 3.16 -12.84
N HIS A 521 -24.34 2.18 -11.99
CA HIS A 521 -24.77 0.79 -12.18
C HIS A 521 -25.88 0.35 -11.22
N GLU A 522 -26.12 1.11 -10.15
CA GLU A 522 -27.13 0.80 -9.13
C GLU A 522 -27.94 2.03 -8.73
N THR A 523 -29.13 1.79 -8.19
CA THR A 523 -29.90 2.85 -7.55
C THR A 523 -29.16 3.33 -6.29
N ALA A 524 -29.02 4.65 -6.18
CA ALA A 524 -28.37 5.27 -5.04
C ALA A 524 -29.11 4.97 -3.73
N ASP A 525 -28.40 4.48 -2.73
CA ASP A 525 -28.89 4.45 -1.34
C ASP A 525 -28.36 5.66 -0.56
N ALA A 526 -29.04 5.99 0.54
CA ALA A 526 -28.70 7.15 1.35
C ALA A 526 -27.28 7.06 1.93
N GLU A 527 -26.80 5.87 2.31
CA GLU A 527 -25.47 5.66 2.88
C GLU A 527 -24.37 5.93 1.85
N THR A 528 -24.52 5.44 0.62
CA THR A 528 -23.56 5.68 -0.46
C THR A 528 -23.50 7.17 -0.79
N LEU A 529 -24.65 7.86 -0.89
CA LEU A 529 -24.69 9.30 -1.15
C LEU A 529 -24.03 10.11 -0.04
N GLN A 530 -24.25 9.73 1.23
CA GLN A 530 -23.57 10.35 2.38
C GLN A 530 -22.04 10.20 2.29
N LYS A 531 -21.54 9.00 1.95
CA LYS A 531 -20.11 8.74 1.80
C LYS A 531 -19.49 9.57 0.67
N VAL A 532 -20.17 9.68 -0.48
CA VAL A 532 -19.72 10.52 -1.59
C VAL A 532 -19.66 11.98 -1.17
N ALA A 533 -20.73 12.48 -0.53
CA ALA A 533 -20.81 13.85 -0.05
C ALA A 533 -19.68 14.16 0.95
N PHE A 534 -19.45 13.26 1.90
CA PHE A 534 -18.37 13.37 2.89
C PHE A 534 -16.99 13.46 2.23
N CYS A 535 -16.72 12.61 1.23
CA CYS A 535 -15.47 12.68 0.49
C CYS A 535 -15.32 14.00 -0.28
N TYR A 536 -16.40 14.52 -0.88
CA TYR A 536 -16.37 15.84 -1.54
C TYR A 536 -16.11 16.98 -0.56
N GLN A 537 -16.68 16.91 0.65
CA GLN A 537 -16.43 17.88 1.70
C GLN A 537 -14.95 17.91 2.12
N HIS A 538 -14.33 16.73 2.27
CA HIS A 538 -12.92 16.59 2.62
C HIS A 538 -11.94 16.87 1.47
N THR A 539 -12.42 17.02 0.25
CA THR A 539 -11.62 17.46 -0.92
C THR A 539 -11.85 18.91 -1.30
N ASP A 540 -12.34 19.71 -0.36
CA ASP A 540 -12.61 21.16 -0.52
C ASP A 540 -13.57 21.47 -1.68
N ARG A 541 -14.62 20.65 -1.82
CA ARG A 541 -15.67 20.81 -2.85
C ARG A 541 -17.07 20.83 -2.20
N PRO A 542 -17.34 21.78 -1.28
CA PRO A 542 -18.57 21.79 -0.48
C PRO A 542 -19.84 21.94 -1.33
N SER A 543 -19.78 22.58 -2.50
CA SER A 543 -20.94 22.69 -3.39
C SER A 543 -21.38 21.32 -3.94
N LYS A 544 -20.43 20.42 -4.27
CA LYS A 544 -20.75 19.06 -4.70
C LYS A 544 -21.21 18.21 -3.52
N ALA A 545 -20.58 18.40 -2.34
CA ALA A 545 -21.00 17.71 -1.13
C ALA A 545 -22.47 17.99 -0.81
N ILE A 546 -22.90 19.25 -0.85
CA ILE A 546 -24.29 19.66 -0.65
C ILE A 546 -25.23 18.95 -1.62
N TYR A 547 -24.89 18.89 -2.90
CA TYR A 547 -25.69 18.20 -3.90
C TYR A 547 -25.99 16.74 -3.50
N TYR A 548 -24.96 16.01 -3.09
CA TYR A 548 -25.12 14.61 -2.68
C TYR A 548 -25.79 14.48 -1.29
N TYR A 549 -25.52 15.39 -0.35
CA TYR A 549 -26.22 15.40 0.94
C TYR A 549 -27.72 15.68 0.78
N GLN A 550 -28.12 16.59 -0.10
CA GLN A 550 -29.52 16.85 -0.39
C GLN A 550 -30.23 15.61 -0.96
N GLN A 551 -29.58 14.87 -1.84
CA GLN A 551 -30.11 13.61 -2.35
C GLN A 551 -30.23 12.54 -1.25
N ALA A 552 -29.22 12.47 -0.36
CA ALA A 552 -29.25 11.56 0.77
C ALA A 552 -30.38 11.89 1.77
N ASP A 553 -30.64 13.18 1.99
CA ASP A 553 -31.69 13.68 2.85
C ASP A 553 -33.08 13.33 2.30
N LEU A 554 -33.26 13.40 0.97
CA LEU A 554 -34.53 12.95 0.33
C LEU A 554 -34.81 11.46 0.54
N LEU A 555 -33.75 10.62 0.63
CA LEU A 555 -33.88 9.17 0.86
C LEU A 555 -33.97 8.80 2.34
N SER A 556 -33.44 9.64 3.20
CA SER A 556 -33.45 9.46 4.67
C SER A 556 -33.75 10.80 5.35
N PRO A 557 -35.00 11.27 5.31
CA PRO A 557 -35.39 12.55 5.90
C PRO A 557 -35.07 12.60 7.39
N ASP A 558 -34.85 13.80 7.89
CA ASP A 558 -34.60 14.07 9.31
C ASP A 558 -33.37 13.33 9.88
N ASN A 559 -32.37 13.12 9.06
CA ASN A 559 -31.10 12.54 9.52
C ASN A 559 -30.19 13.62 10.11
N GLU A 560 -30.06 13.58 11.43
CA GLU A 560 -29.27 14.56 12.20
C GLU A 560 -27.84 14.71 11.69
N TRP A 561 -27.18 13.59 11.29
CA TRP A 561 -25.81 13.62 10.77
C TRP A 561 -25.76 14.35 9.42
N ILE A 562 -26.68 14.08 8.50
CA ILE A 562 -26.75 14.75 7.19
C ILE A 562 -26.93 16.27 7.39
N LEU A 563 -27.88 16.67 8.20
CA LEU A 563 -28.16 18.09 8.47
C LEU A 563 -26.94 18.79 9.09
N LYS A 564 -26.21 18.10 9.99
CA LYS A 564 -24.93 18.60 10.55
C LYS A 564 -23.87 18.82 9.48
N GLN A 565 -23.71 17.90 8.56
CA GLN A 565 -22.74 18.06 7.48
C GLN A 565 -23.16 19.15 6.48
N MET A 566 -24.47 19.25 6.19
CA MET A 566 -24.99 20.27 5.29
C MET A 566 -24.78 21.69 5.82
N TYR A 567 -25.09 21.96 7.08
CA TYR A 567 -24.86 23.30 7.62
C TYR A 567 -23.38 23.69 7.61
N LEU A 568 -22.47 22.75 7.91
CA LEU A 568 -21.03 23.00 7.80
C LEU A 568 -20.60 23.36 6.37
N CYS A 569 -21.16 22.68 5.37
CA CYS A 569 -20.89 22.98 3.97
C CYS A 569 -21.50 24.34 3.55
N TYR A 570 -22.71 24.68 4.02
CA TYR A 570 -23.34 25.97 3.75
C TYR A 570 -22.56 27.11 4.39
N SER A 571 -22.11 26.93 5.62
CA SER A 571 -21.25 27.86 6.34
C SER A 571 -19.96 28.16 5.57
N ALA A 572 -19.25 27.09 5.11
CA ALA A 572 -18.06 27.21 4.31
C ALA A 572 -18.26 27.96 2.97
N LEU A 573 -19.47 27.97 2.45
CA LEU A 573 -19.84 28.70 1.23
C LEU A 573 -20.42 30.10 1.50
N GLY A 574 -20.56 30.50 2.75
CA GLY A 574 -21.22 31.76 3.13
C GLY A 574 -22.72 31.80 2.81
N ARG A 575 -23.37 30.62 2.70
CA ARG A 575 -24.79 30.50 2.40
C ARG A 575 -25.60 30.44 3.70
N TYR A 576 -25.59 31.53 4.43
CA TYR A 576 -26.08 31.59 5.83
C TYR A 576 -27.58 31.37 5.99
N GLU A 577 -28.42 31.68 4.98
CA GLU A 577 -29.87 31.39 5.09
C GLU A 577 -30.13 29.86 5.08
N GLN A 578 -29.45 29.11 4.16
CA GLN A 578 -29.58 27.67 4.13
C GLN A 578 -28.92 26.98 5.33
N GLU A 579 -27.82 27.55 5.84
CA GLU A 579 -27.21 27.14 7.10
C GLU A 579 -28.24 27.26 8.26
N LEU A 580 -28.89 28.39 8.36
CA LEU A 580 -29.89 28.65 9.40
C LEU A 580 -31.09 27.66 9.32
N ASP A 581 -31.56 27.34 8.13
CA ASP A 581 -32.61 26.35 7.94
C ASP A 581 -32.22 24.97 8.48
N CYS A 582 -31.00 24.49 8.14
CA CYS A 582 -30.50 23.23 8.68
C CYS A 582 -30.34 23.26 10.20
N LEU A 583 -29.84 24.37 10.76
CA LEU A 583 -29.66 24.52 12.21
C LEU A 583 -30.99 24.53 12.95
N LYS A 584 -32.04 25.15 12.40
CA LYS A 584 -33.40 25.12 12.96
C LYS A 584 -34.00 23.72 12.98
N SER A 585 -33.86 22.97 11.87
CA SER A 585 -34.29 21.56 11.83
C SER A 585 -33.56 20.71 12.89
N LEU A 586 -32.26 20.94 13.09
CA LEU A 586 -31.51 20.29 14.16
C LEU A 586 -31.97 20.68 15.56
N GLU A 587 -32.37 21.95 15.77
CA GLU A 587 -32.88 22.44 17.04
C GLU A 587 -34.28 21.81 17.36
N GLU A 588 -35.11 21.61 16.34
CA GLU A 588 -36.41 20.91 16.50
C GLU A 588 -36.22 19.45 16.94
N MET A 589 -35.15 18.78 16.44
CA MET A 589 -34.79 17.41 16.83
C MET A 589 -34.18 17.35 18.24
N ASN A 590 -33.41 18.35 18.62
CA ASN A 590 -32.68 18.42 19.89
C ASN A 590 -32.96 19.72 20.64
N PRO A 591 -34.18 19.87 21.19
CA PRO A 591 -34.57 21.11 21.84
C PRO A 591 -33.70 21.39 23.06
N GLY A 592 -33.13 22.61 23.10
CA GLY A 592 -32.34 23.06 24.22
C GLY A 592 -30.87 22.71 24.20
N ASP A 593 -30.36 22.14 23.11
CA ASP A 593 -28.89 21.96 22.91
C ASP A 593 -28.22 23.34 22.82
N THR A 594 -27.42 23.64 23.84
CA THR A 594 -26.71 24.93 23.97
C THR A 594 -25.70 25.17 22.88
N ARG A 595 -25.20 24.13 22.22
CA ARG A 595 -24.30 24.25 21.05
C ARG A 595 -25.09 24.75 19.84
N LEU A 596 -26.25 24.17 19.56
CA LEU A 596 -27.11 24.59 18.44
C LEU A 596 -27.59 26.03 18.64
N ILE A 597 -28.00 26.38 19.85
CA ILE A 597 -28.40 27.78 20.18
C ILE A 597 -27.25 28.74 19.87
N SER A 598 -26.00 28.37 20.21
CA SER A 598 -24.82 29.18 19.92
C SER A 598 -24.58 29.30 18.39
N GLU A 599 -24.64 28.19 17.65
CA GLU A 599 -24.42 28.18 16.18
C GLU A 599 -25.50 28.99 15.45
N ILE A 600 -26.78 28.86 15.87
CA ILE A 600 -27.88 29.67 15.33
C ILE A 600 -27.61 31.16 15.61
N GLY A 601 -27.19 31.51 16.81
CA GLY A 601 -26.84 32.87 17.16
C GLY A 601 -25.73 33.45 16.29
N LEU A 602 -24.68 32.67 16.07
CA LEU A 602 -23.55 33.06 15.19
C LEU A 602 -23.98 33.20 13.72
N CYS A 603 -24.78 32.26 13.20
CA CYS A 603 -25.33 32.33 11.87
C CYS A 603 -26.23 33.57 11.67
N LEU A 604 -27.08 33.88 12.65
CA LEU A 604 -27.90 35.11 12.64
C LEU A 604 -27.06 36.39 12.64
N MET A 605 -25.90 36.38 13.32
CA MET A 605 -24.97 37.51 13.28
C MET A 605 -24.35 37.70 11.88
N GLN A 606 -24.03 36.61 11.17
CA GLN A 606 -23.57 36.69 9.78
C GLN A 606 -24.65 37.21 8.82
N LEU A 607 -25.91 36.93 9.10
CA LEU A 607 -27.06 37.46 8.37
C LEU A 607 -27.43 38.89 8.79
N GLU A 608 -26.65 39.52 9.67
CA GLU A 608 -26.94 40.85 10.26
C GLU A 608 -28.25 40.94 11.02
N ARG A 609 -28.87 39.80 11.40
CA ARG A 609 -30.11 39.71 12.19
C ARG A 609 -29.80 39.81 13.69
N TYR A 610 -29.20 40.94 14.08
CA TYR A 610 -28.58 41.15 15.41
C TYR A 610 -29.57 41.05 16.56
N GLU A 611 -30.85 41.42 16.38
CA GLU A 611 -31.87 41.32 17.40
C GLU A 611 -32.17 39.86 17.78
N GLU A 612 -32.37 39.02 16.75
CA GLU A 612 -32.64 37.59 16.93
C GLU A 612 -31.38 36.87 17.47
N ALA A 613 -30.23 37.23 16.97
CA ALA A 613 -28.94 36.70 17.48
C ALA A 613 -28.78 37.00 18.99
N ALA A 614 -29.00 38.24 19.39
CA ALA A 614 -28.92 38.63 20.81
C ALA A 614 -29.88 37.82 21.69
N GLN A 615 -31.10 37.53 21.21
CA GLN A 615 -32.07 36.71 21.96
C GLN A 615 -31.53 35.29 22.22
N ARG A 616 -30.90 34.68 21.24
CA ARG A 616 -30.25 33.36 21.40
C ARG A 616 -29.12 33.37 22.42
N PHE A 617 -28.31 34.40 22.43
CA PHE A 617 -27.24 34.52 23.40
C PHE A 617 -27.72 34.91 24.82
N TYR A 618 -28.83 35.65 24.95
CA TYR A 618 -29.48 35.84 26.25
C TYR A 618 -30.05 34.53 26.80
N GLU A 619 -30.55 33.63 25.96
CA GLU A 619 -30.97 32.29 26.38
C GLU A 619 -29.79 31.48 26.95
N LEU A 620 -28.59 31.52 26.30
CA LEU A 620 -27.40 30.88 26.80
C LEU A 620 -26.91 31.51 28.12
N GLU A 621 -26.91 32.85 28.25
CA GLU A 621 -26.60 33.52 29.49
C GLU A 621 -27.52 33.06 30.62
N TYR A 622 -28.83 32.97 30.36
CA TYR A 622 -29.83 32.50 31.34
C TYR A 622 -29.57 31.05 31.78
N LYS A 623 -29.19 30.18 30.86
CA LYS A 623 -28.82 28.78 31.15
C LYS A 623 -27.50 28.65 31.91
N GLY A 624 -26.72 29.72 32.02
CA GLY A 624 -25.42 29.72 32.69
C GLY A 624 -24.30 28.99 31.93
N GLU A 625 -24.53 28.69 30.66
CA GLU A 625 -23.56 28.00 29.79
C GLU A 625 -22.91 28.98 28.83
N ARG A 626 -21.58 28.74 28.53
CA ARG A 626 -20.77 29.59 27.63
C ARG A 626 -20.89 31.09 27.93
N VAL A 627 -20.95 31.45 29.20
CA VAL A 627 -21.32 32.80 29.69
C VAL A 627 -20.49 33.90 29.05
N VAL A 628 -19.18 33.82 29.10
CA VAL A 628 -18.27 34.84 28.53
C VAL A 628 -18.37 34.98 27.02
N PRO A 629 -18.34 33.87 26.22
CA PRO A 629 -18.62 33.93 24.78
C PRO A 629 -19.98 34.56 24.46
N SER A 630 -21.02 34.20 25.22
CA SER A 630 -22.35 34.80 25.04
C SER A 630 -22.35 36.29 25.31
N TRP A 631 -21.68 36.74 26.35
CA TRP A 631 -21.55 38.19 26.62
C TRP A 631 -20.83 38.94 25.49
N ARG A 632 -19.80 38.37 24.87
CA ARG A 632 -19.13 38.96 23.71
C ARG A 632 -20.11 39.13 22.55
N ALA A 633 -20.87 38.08 22.24
CA ALA A 633 -21.86 38.11 21.18
C ALA A 633 -22.97 39.11 21.46
N ILE A 634 -23.52 39.12 22.69
CA ILE A 634 -24.56 40.11 23.15
C ILE A 634 -24.01 41.53 23.00
N ALA A 635 -22.80 41.79 23.49
CA ALA A 635 -22.20 43.11 23.40
C ALA A 635 -22.05 43.58 21.95
N TRP A 636 -21.54 42.68 21.07
CA TRP A 636 -21.39 42.98 19.66
C TRP A 636 -22.72 43.21 18.94
N CYS A 637 -23.72 42.36 19.17
CA CYS A 637 -25.07 42.57 18.61
C CYS A 637 -25.67 43.91 19.03
N ASN A 638 -25.59 44.25 20.33
CA ASN A 638 -26.08 45.53 20.81
C ASN A 638 -25.30 46.74 20.23
N PHE A 639 -23.99 46.59 20.06
CA PHE A 639 -23.19 47.62 19.38
C PHE A 639 -23.63 47.83 17.92
N LYS A 640 -23.86 46.75 17.18
CA LYS A 640 -24.32 46.82 15.79
C LYS A 640 -25.75 47.38 15.65
N MET A 641 -26.57 47.18 16.65
CA MET A 641 -27.94 47.76 16.71
C MET A 641 -27.94 49.24 17.21
N GLY A 642 -26.76 49.80 17.55
CA GLY A 642 -26.69 51.14 18.10
C GLY A 642 -27.12 51.27 19.56
N ARG A 643 -27.33 50.18 20.30
CA ARG A 643 -27.68 50.14 21.72
C ARG A 643 -26.40 50.19 22.56
N LEU A 644 -25.71 51.34 22.47
CA LEU A 644 -24.33 51.48 22.92
C LEU A 644 -24.19 51.30 24.44
N GLU A 645 -25.16 51.77 25.25
CA GLU A 645 -25.12 51.61 26.71
C GLU A 645 -25.25 50.14 27.13
N GLN A 646 -26.02 49.35 26.38
CA GLN A 646 -26.15 47.89 26.63
C GLN A 646 -24.83 47.19 26.23
N ALA A 647 -24.26 47.56 25.13
CA ALA A 647 -22.98 47.01 24.69
C ALA A 647 -21.85 47.31 25.73
N ASP A 648 -21.76 48.54 26.20
CA ASP A 648 -20.80 48.96 27.23
C ASP A 648 -20.97 48.15 28.53
N LYS A 649 -22.20 47.94 28.98
CA LYS A 649 -22.49 47.14 30.16
C LYS A 649 -21.91 45.71 30.04
N TYR A 650 -22.05 45.09 28.88
CA TYR A 650 -21.50 43.75 28.69
C TYR A 650 -20.00 43.73 28.49
N TYR A 651 -19.40 44.72 27.82
CA TYR A 651 -17.95 44.81 27.73
C TYR A 651 -17.33 45.08 29.11
N ARG A 652 -17.91 45.87 29.98
CA ARG A 652 -17.46 46.00 31.37
C ARG A 652 -17.51 44.70 32.15
N LYS A 653 -18.54 43.83 31.95
CA LYS A 653 -18.61 42.49 32.55
C LYS A 653 -17.47 41.59 32.03
N ILE A 654 -17.16 41.64 30.73
CA ILE A 654 -16.11 40.86 30.10
C ILE A 654 -14.73 41.27 30.62
N LEU A 655 -14.48 42.59 30.70
CA LEU A 655 -13.18 43.12 31.14
C LEU A 655 -12.90 42.87 32.65
N GLN A 656 -13.88 42.40 33.42
CA GLN A 656 -13.69 41.97 34.82
C GLN A 656 -13.32 40.48 34.95
N GLN A 657 -13.20 39.75 33.85
CA GLN A 657 -12.86 38.33 33.86
C GLN A 657 -11.35 38.08 33.79
N ASP A 658 -10.92 36.90 34.24
CA ASP A 658 -9.49 36.53 34.24
C ASP A 658 -8.91 36.34 32.83
N LYS A 659 -9.75 36.01 31.83
CA LYS A 659 -9.36 35.77 30.44
C LYS A 659 -9.98 36.79 29.50
N VAL A 660 -9.38 37.95 29.41
CA VAL A 660 -9.74 39.04 28.48
C VAL A 660 -8.86 38.95 27.25
N THR A 661 -9.47 39.07 26.05
CA THR A 661 -8.72 39.08 24.79
C THR A 661 -8.45 40.50 24.31
N TRP A 662 -7.52 40.65 23.38
CA TRP A 662 -7.21 41.97 22.79
C TRP A 662 -8.44 42.54 22.02
N GLU A 663 -9.26 41.66 21.40
CA GLU A 663 -10.53 42.06 20.74
C GLU A 663 -11.54 42.66 21.75
N ASP A 664 -11.58 42.16 22.98
CA ASP A 664 -12.47 42.67 24.00
C ASP A 664 -12.14 44.15 24.34
N TYR A 665 -10.85 44.49 24.47
CA TYR A 665 -10.42 45.86 24.65
C TYR A 665 -10.69 46.72 23.41
N LEU A 666 -10.45 46.23 22.21
CA LEU A 666 -10.72 46.95 20.97
C LEU A 666 -12.21 47.30 20.85
N ASN A 667 -13.10 46.31 21.04
CA ASN A 667 -14.53 46.48 20.91
C ASN A 667 -15.12 47.35 22.04
N ALA A 668 -14.62 47.21 23.26
CA ALA A 668 -14.94 48.14 24.37
C ALA A 668 -14.52 49.56 24.04
N GLY A 669 -13.31 49.78 23.48
CA GLY A 669 -12.82 51.06 23.02
C GLY A 669 -13.70 51.67 21.93
N HIS A 670 -14.14 50.90 20.95
CA HIS A 670 -15.08 51.37 19.92
C HIS A 670 -16.42 51.77 20.51
N THR A 671 -16.94 51.01 21.47
CA THR A 671 -18.21 51.29 22.16
C THR A 671 -18.08 52.60 22.98
N ALA A 672 -17.04 52.76 23.80
CA ALA A 672 -16.79 53.97 24.56
C ALA A 672 -16.58 55.20 23.67
N TRP A 673 -15.90 55.05 22.53
CA TRP A 673 -15.74 56.12 21.54
C TRP A 673 -17.09 56.58 20.98
N CYS A 674 -17.98 55.66 20.59
CA CYS A 674 -19.30 55.96 20.07
C CYS A 674 -20.19 56.62 21.16
N LEU A 675 -19.97 56.29 22.44
CA LEU A 675 -20.61 56.93 23.60
C LEU A 675 -20.02 58.29 23.96
N LYS A 676 -19.00 58.76 23.22
CA LYS A 676 -18.27 60.00 23.49
C LYS A 676 -17.47 59.99 24.83
N GLN A 677 -17.22 58.82 25.38
CA GLN A 677 -16.41 58.58 26.57
C GLN A 677 -14.91 58.50 26.18
N THR A 678 -14.35 59.64 25.72
CA THR A 678 -13.05 59.68 25.05
C THR A 678 -11.88 59.17 25.95
N THR A 679 -11.95 59.46 27.24
CA THR A 679 -10.92 59.04 28.21
C THR A 679 -10.91 57.51 28.36
N GLU A 680 -12.06 56.88 28.50
CA GLU A 680 -12.22 55.44 28.63
C GLU A 680 -11.83 54.74 27.30
N ALA A 681 -12.25 55.28 26.16
CA ALA A 681 -11.89 54.78 24.86
C ALA A 681 -10.37 54.72 24.66
N ILE A 682 -9.66 55.81 25.02
CA ILE A 682 -8.20 55.85 24.94
C ILE A 682 -7.54 54.82 25.89
N ALA A 683 -8.10 54.62 27.08
CA ALA A 683 -7.59 53.62 28.02
C ALA A 683 -7.74 52.21 27.44
N HIS A 684 -8.89 51.87 26.86
CA HIS A 684 -9.11 50.57 26.21
C HIS A 684 -8.20 50.37 25.00
N TYR A 685 -8.01 51.33 24.12
CA TYR A 685 -7.09 51.27 23.00
C TYR A 685 -5.61 51.11 23.42
N ARG A 686 -5.22 51.69 24.55
CA ARG A 686 -3.88 51.45 25.10
C ARG A 686 -3.70 50.04 25.58
N ASN A 687 -4.70 49.45 26.25
CA ASN A 687 -4.67 48.06 26.69
C ASN A 687 -4.69 47.09 25.50
N TYR A 688 -5.36 47.45 24.39
CA TYR A 688 -5.32 46.69 23.13
C TYR A 688 -3.91 46.67 22.50
N LEU A 689 -3.12 47.78 22.65
CA LEU A 689 -1.77 47.90 22.06
C LEU A 689 -0.67 47.28 22.94
N GLN A 690 -0.96 46.92 24.17
CA GLN A 690 -0.07 46.20 25.08
C GLN A 690 -0.25 44.72 24.96
#